data_da516a8b8f03b37911206525e87263a2
#
_entry.id   da516a8b8f03b37911206525e87263a2
#
_cell.length_a   1.000
_cell.length_b   1.000
_cell.length_c   1.000
_cell.angle_alpha   90.00
_cell.angle_beta   90.00
_cell.angle_gamma   90.00
#
_symmetry.space_group_name_H-M   'P 1'
#
loop_
_entity.id
_entity.type
_entity.pdbx_description
1 polymer ?
#
loop_
_entity_poly.entity_id
_entity_poly.type
_entity_poly.pdbx_seq_one_letter_code
_entity_poly.pdbx_strand_id
1 'polypeptide(L)'
;MGYLICNLRKYFIFTLVFLPLKGFSDKDKIKSIVNDTSINLIPDGGKNTEWTFQFSRDLRDWVNIPELSPVYSDEESSAAINYSKWGPIGFFRSMQTEGFYDPKYVRAIELTFEDDNWASQLASNYATGEEIPGMLKFGDETIQGVGIRYKGNTSYQRSGEKKSINISVDKTVVDADLKGYDTLNFNNANMDQTLLKEVLYFNTFKKYVACPGAGFAQLNINGENWGVYSNVQQQDGSLIRQYFGENSGDRWKAPSGRGSGAGDNSGPGGGGPPGGPGGGRPPGGPGGAGQWESGDRALLYLGDDSATYENLYELKKQKTDNPWEILINATDVLNNSPDEDFQNSVEKVMAVDSWLWFLVLENVFTDDDSYWHKGCDYMIYYEPESGRIYPIEHDGNEAFSARDVRLDPLEGEDNPNRPVISKLLAVPELRQRYIAHMRTILEREFNPENLNVLIDQYVKTIEAYVEEDPKKDFTMASFRSGITSLKNLIKTRHTYLSSHTELSKAPPSISSVSIPTVPMNDKKTVIHAQVEGFGDEGIDSVHLYYRSGSTGSYLKSEMLDDGNHDDLEAGNGVYGASIPPFLAGDKVRYYVEARSDNFSKTSVFYPATAESDPSVYRVKSKNTDQDSPVIINEFMASNKVTLPDPQGEFDDWIELHNTTDNEVNISGWYLSDNPDNPRKWVFPEGSVIAANSFLIVWADEDGKAPEGLHANFKLSSYGESVLLSSSDETMNLIMDHIQFGSQETDVSYGRLSTKPNVFEEMIPSPGKPNP
;
A
#
# COMPACT_ATOMS: atom_id res chain seq x y z
N MET A 1 -23.00 4.53 -4.37
CA MET A 1 -23.05 5.95 -4.78
C MET A 1 -24.49 6.38 -4.89
N GLY A 2 -24.95 7.22 -3.95
CA GLY A 2 -26.30 7.80 -3.99
C GLY A 2 -26.21 9.21 -4.57
N TYR A 3 -27.08 9.55 -5.48
CA TYR A 3 -27.25 10.91 -5.97
C TYR A 3 -28.45 11.54 -5.27
N LEU A 4 -28.29 12.76 -4.77
CA LEU A 4 -29.35 13.55 -4.21
C LEU A 4 -29.84 14.54 -5.27
N ILE A 5 -31.09 14.42 -5.72
CA ILE A 5 -31.75 15.39 -6.61
C ILE A 5 -32.60 16.32 -5.74
N CYS A 6 -32.26 17.59 -5.72
CA CYS A 6 -33.02 18.60 -5.03
C CYS A 6 -33.82 19.41 -6.06
N ASN A 7 -35.17 19.34 -6.01
CA ASN A 7 -36.07 20.10 -6.88
C ASN A 7 -36.91 21.06 -6.02
N LEU A 8 -36.59 22.35 -6.07
CA LEU A 8 -37.26 23.41 -5.31
C LEU A 8 -38.49 23.95 -6.08
N ARG A 9 -39.66 23.40 -5.85
CA ARG A 9 -40.89 24.10 -6.13
C ARG A 9 -41.69 24.30 -4.83
N LYS A 10 -42.21 25.49 -4.63
CA LYS A 10 -42.97 26.16 -3.58
C LYS A 10 -43.70 25.35 -2.47
N TYR A 11 -43.61 24.04 -2.41
CA TYR A 11 -44.02 23.18 -1.30
C TYR A 11 -42.99 22.07 -1.15
N PHE A 12 -42.36 21.98 0.00
CA PHE A 12 -41.28 21.08 0.34
C PHE A 12 -41.71 19.61 0.20
N ILE A 13 -41.36 18.95 -0.91
CA ILE A 13 -41.33 17.51 -0.99
C ILE A 13 -39.93 17.15 -1.53
N PHE A 14 -39.08 16.65 -0.65
CA PHE A 14 -37.78 16.08 -1.05
C PHE A 14 -38.00 14.66 -1.56
N THR A 15 -37.70 14.42 -2.82
CA THR A 15 -37.65 13.06 -3.33
C THR A 15 -36.17 12.68 -3.40
N LEU A 16 -35.73 11.84 -2.47
CA LEU A 16 -34.44 11.16 -2.56
C LEU A 16 -34.56 10.08 -3.65
N VAL A 17 -33.85 10.24 -4.75
CA VAL A 17 -33.77 9.21 -5.79
C VAL A 17 -32.38 8.57 -5.73
N PHE A 18 -32.31 7.36 -5.20
CA PHE A 18 -31.14 6.51 -5.30
C PHE A 18 -31.21 5.78 -6.64
N LEU A 19 -30.36 6.15 -7.59
CA LEU A 19 -30.20 5.41 -8.84
C LEU A 19 -29.01 4.44 -8.69
N PRO A 20 -29.24 3.12 -8.73
CA PRO A 20 -28.13 2.18 -8.78
C PRO A 20 -27.49 2.23 -10.17
N LEU A 21 -26.29 2.76 -10.29
CA LEU A 21 -25.48 2.62 -11.48
C LEU A 21 -24.71 1.29 -11.39
N LYS A 22 -24.83 0.47 -12.44
CA LYS A 22 -24.07 -0.78 -12.57
C LYS A 22 -22.58 -0.48 -12.57
N GLY A 23 -21.85 -1.05 -11.62
CA GLY A 23 -20.38 -1.02 -11.57
C GLY A 23 -19.73 -0.46 -10.29
N PHE A 24 -20.50 -0.14 -9.23
CA PHE A 24 -19.95 0.32 -7.95
C PHE A 24 -20.24 -0.68 -6.83
N SER A 25 -19.26 -0.87 -5.95
CA SER A 25 -19.41 -1.74 -4.78
C SER A 25 -20.38 -1.15 -3.76
N ASP A 26 -21.02 -1.99 -2.95
CA ASP A 26 -22.02 -1.62 -1.91
C ASP A 26 -21.45 -0.76 -0.75
N LYS A 27 -20.22 -0.26 -0.84
CA LYS A 27 -19.50 0.43 0.25
C LYS A 27 -19.78 1.94 0.37
N ASP A 28 -20.53 2.54 -0.56
CA ASP A 28 -20.72 4.00 -0.56
C ASP A 28 -22.12 4.36 -0.06
N LYS A 29 -22.37 4.17 1.23
CA LYS A 29 -23.64 4.58 1.86
C LYS A 29 -23.46 5.95 2.51
N ILE A 30 -24.29 6.93 2.09
CA ILE A 30 -24.40 8.22 2.73
C ILE A 30 -25.70 8.24 3.53
N LYS A 31 -25.60 8.51 4.83
CA LYS A 31 -26.76 8.92 5.62
C LYS A 31 -26.93 10.43 5.43
N SER A 32 -28.13 10.88 5.10
CA SER A 32 -28.42 12.31 4.98
C SER A 32 -29.52 12.71 5.97
N ILE A 33 -29.28 13.78 6.71
CA ILE A 33 -30.27 14.44 7.54
C ILE A 33 -30.60 15.76 6.85
N VAL A 34 -31.86 15.98 6.51
CA VAL A 34 -32.29 17.17 5.82
C VAL A 34 -33.01 18.09 6.81
N ASN A 35 -32.49 19.30 6.99
CA ASN A 35 -33.12 20.38 7.75
C ASN A 35 -33.65 21.44 6.79
N ASP A 36 -34.45 22.39 7.29
CA ASP A 36 -35.09 23.42 6.47
C ASP A 36 -34.19 24.30 5.60
N THR A 37 -32.87 24.34 5.90
CA THR A 37 -31.90 25.19 5.20
C THR A 37 -30.60 24.47 4.82
N SER A 38 -30.39 23.23 5.27
CA SER A 38 -29.15 22.49 5.04
C SER A 38 -29.38 20.99 4.88
N ILE A 39 -28.48 20.36 4.17
CA ILE A 39 -28.36 18.90 4.05
C ILE A 39 -27.08 18.50 4.76
N ASN A 40 -27.19 17.69 5.79
CA ASN A 40 -26.02 17.08 6.42
C ASN A 40 -25.72 15.77 5.72
N LEU A 41 -24.53 15.66 5.14
CA LEU A 41 -24.02 14.43 4.54
C LEU A 41 -23.07 13.76 5.55
N ILE A 42 -23.39 12.55 5.92
CA ILE A 42 -22.59 11.74 6.84
C ILE A 42 -21.98 10.62 6.00
N PRO A 43 -20.66 10.58 5.82
CA PRO A 43 -20.02 9.48 5.12
C PRO A 43 -20.09 8.20 5.96
N ASP A 44 -20.43 7.08 5.33
CA ASP A 44 -20.46 5.75 5.94
C ASP A 44 -19.17 5.02 5.56
N GLY A 45 -18.08 5.30 6.27
CA GLY A 45 -16.75 4.73 6.04
C GLY A 45 -16.00 4.54 7.36
N GLY A 46 -15.05 3.61 7.39
CA GLY A 46 -14.24 3.31 8.57
C GLY A 46 -13.46 4.53 9.11
N LYS A 47 -12.97 4.44 10.34
CA LYS A 47 -12.13 5.49 10.97
C LYS A 47 -10.98 5.89 10.05
N ASN A 48 -10.63 7.17 10.05
CA ASN A 48 -9.56 7.77 9.25
C ASN A 48 -9.77 7.77 7.73
N THR A 49 -10.99 7.63 7.25
CA THR A 49 -11.29 7.77 5.83
C THR A 49 -11.57 9.22 5.51
N GLU A 50 -10.86 9.78 4.55
CA GLU A 50 -11.06 11.15 4.09
C GLU A 50 -12.06 11.18 2.94
N TRP A 51 -13.05 12.09 3.02
CA TRP A 51 -14.11 12.24 2.03
C TRP A 51 -14.13 13.66 1.46
N THR A 52 -14.40 13.76 0.17
CA THR A 52 -14.72 15.02 -0.47
C THR A 52 -16.13 15.03 -0.99
N PHE A 53 -16.70 16.23 -1.08
CA PHE A 53 -18.03 16.43 -1.61
C PHE A 53 -17.93 17.22 -2.91
N GLN A 54 -18.67 16.75 -3.91
CA GLN A 54 -18.71 17.36 -5.22
C GLN A 54 -20.14 17.71 -5.60
N PHE A 55 -20.28 18.81 -6.34
CA PHE A 55 -21.54 19.27 -6.89
C PHE A 55 -21.48 19.26 -8.43
N SER A 56 -22.59 18.90 -9.06
CA SER A 56 -22.79 18.98 -10.50
C SER A 56 -24.19 19.46 -10.85
N ARG A 57 -24.33 20.20 -11.94
CA ARG A 57 -25.65 20.62 -12.48
C ARG A 57 -26.19 19.67 -13.54
N ASP A 58 -25.35 18.87 -14.16
CA ASP A 58 -25.66 18.07 -15.34
C ASP A 58 -25.22 16.59 -15.24
N LEU A 59 -24.67 16.16 -14.10
CA LEU A 59 -24.07 14.85 -13.87
C LEU A 59 -22.81 14.56 -14.71
N ARG A 60 -22.26 15.55 -15.41
CA ARG A 60 -21.04 15.40 -16.22
C ARG A 60 -19.89 16.13 -15.61
N ASP A 61 -20.07 17.43 -15.35
CA ASP A 61 -19.03 18.29 -14.79
C ASP A 61 -19.20 18.38 -13.27
N TRP A 62 -18.26 17.78 -12.54
CA TRP A 62 -18.24 17.75 -11.08
C TRP A 62 -17.19 18.72 -10.54
N VAL A 63 -17.60 19.58 -9.66
CA VAL A 63 -16.71 20.53 -8.96
C VAL A 63 -16.67 20.22 -7.48
N ASN A 64 -15.49 20.29 -6.88
CA ASN A 64 -15.35 20.16 -5.43
C ASN A 64 -16.08 21.32 -4.74
N ILE A 65 -16.66 21.04 -3.60
CA ILE A 65 -17.26 22.04 -2.72
C ILE A 65 -16.17 22.51 -1.75
N PRO A 66 -15.51 23.67 -1.98
CA PRO A 66 -14.32 24.06 -1.24
C PRO A 66 -14.55 24.20 0.27
N GLU A 67 -15.78 24.61 0.64
CA GLU A 67 -16.15 24.83 2.05
C GLU A 67 -16.31 23.50 2.83
N LEU A 68 -16.29 22.35 2.13
CA LEU A 68 -16.55 21.03 2.71
C LEU A 68 -15.40 20.05 2.50
N SER A 69 -14.27 20.47 1.96
CA SER A 69 -13.17 19.58 1.62
C SER A 69 -11.97 19.72 2.54
N PRO A 70 -11.31 18.62 2.82
CA PRO A 70 -11.79 17.26 2.96
C PRO A 70 -12.31 17.00 4.39
N VAL A 71 -13.27 16.10 4.54
CA VAL A 71 -13.82 15.70 5.83
C VAL A 71 -13.32 14.30 6.16
N TYR A 72 -12.70 14.15 7.33
CA TYR A 72 -12.36 12.83 7.86
C TYR A 72 -13.60 12.21 8.54
N SER A 73 -13.83 10.94 8.28
CA SER A 73 -14.90 10.20 8.95
C SER A 73 -14.45 9.84 10.37
N ASP A 74 -14.76 10.71 11.31
CA ASP A 74 -14.97 10.37 12.71
C ASP A 74 -16.49 10.41 12.98
N GLU A 75 -16.91 9.92 14.12
CA GLU A 75 -18.34 9.72 14.43
C GLU A 75 -19.22 10.95 14.40
N GLU A 76 -18.63 12.13 14.45
CA GLU A 76 -19.33 13.42 14.52
C GLU A 76 -19.19 14.23 13.23
N SER A 77 -18.40 13.76 12.25
CA SER A 77 -18.12 14.51 11.02
C SER A 77 -19.33 14.51 10.09
N SER A 78 -20.14 15.51 10.18
CA SER A 78 -21.17 15.80 9.19
C SER A 78 -20.83 17.06 8.41
N ALA A 79 -20.92 16.98 7.08
CA ALA A 79 -20.76 18.14 6.21
C ALA A 79 -22.13 18.78 5.96
N ALA A 80 -22.34 19.99 6.46
CA ALA A 80 -23.57 20.73 6.24
C ALA A 80 -23.50 21.56 4.95
N ILE A 81 -24.29 21.20 3.95
CA ILE A 81 -24.39 21.95 2.70
C ILE A 81 -25.51 22.98 2.78
N ASN A 82 -25.15 24.25 2.73
CA ASN A 82 -26.11 25.31 2.54
C ASN A 82 -26.50 25.41 1.06
N TYR A 83 -27.57 24.75 0.65
CA TYR A 83 -27.97 24.63 -0.75
C TYR A 83 -28.43 25.94 -1.39
N SER A 84 -28.67 27.00 -0.61
CA SER A 84 -29.07 28.32 -1.17
C SER A 84 -27.98 28.93 -2.06
N LYS A 85 -26.72 28.56 -1.89
CA LYS A 85 -25.59 29.00 -2.71
C LYS A 85 -25.50 28.30 -4.09
N TRP A 86 -26.08 27.10 -4.21
CA TRP A 86 -25.85 26.23 -5.36
C TRP A 86 -26.98 26.23 -6.38
N GLY A 87 -28.03 27.00 -6.14
CA GLY A 87 -29.19 27.15 -7.03
C GLY A 87 -30.23 26.05 -6.90
N PRO A 88 -31.30 26.11 -7.70
CA PRO A 88 -32.55 25.34 -7.47
C PRO A 88 -32.44 23.87 -7.91
N ILE A 89 -31.43 23.47 -8.64
CA ILE A 89 -31.23 22.10 -9.11
C ILE A 89 -29.73 21.78 -9.06
N GLY A 90 -29.38 20.65 -8.48
CA GLY A 90 -28.03 20.15 -8.47
C GLY A 90 -27.92 18.73 -7.92
N PHE A 91 -26.79 18.11 -8.22
CA PHE A 91 -26.45 16.77 -7.78
C PHE A 91 -25.23 16.87 -6.87
N PHE A 92 -25.24 16.09 -5.80
CA PHE A 92 -24.15 15.99 -4.86
C PHE A 92 -23.62 14.56 -4.83
N ARG A 93 -22.33 14.40 -4.71
CA ARG A 93 -21.70 13.12 -4.43
C ARG A 93 -20.60 13.27 -3.40
N SER A 94 -20.38 12.24 -2.61
CA SER A 94 -19.15 12.07 -1.86
C SER A 94 -18.21 11.16 -2.65
N MET A 95 -16.93 11.40 -2.49
CA MET A 95 -15.88 10.53 -2.98
C MET A 95 -14.88 10.30 -1.86
N GLN A 96 -14.55 9.05 -1.60
CA GLN A 96 -13.43 8.72 -0.72
C GLN A 96 -12.14 9.18 -1.39
N THR A 97 -11.28 9.87 -0.63
CA THR A 97 -9.95 10.24 -1.11
C THR A 97 -8.98 9.07 -0.90
N GLU A 98 -7.82 9.15 -1.55
CA GLU A 98 -6.71 8.21 -1.33
C GLU A 98 -5.89 8.58 -0.07
N GLY A 99 -6.46 9.35 0.85
CA GLY A 99 -5.83 9.77 2.10
C GLY A 99 -4.96 11.03 1.97
N PHE A 100 -4.07 11.25 2.94
CA PHE A 100 -3.28 12.46 3.08
C PHE A 100 -2.41 12.79 1.85
N TYR A 101 -1.96 11.78 1.11
CA TYR A 101 -1.14 11.90 -0.09
C TYR A 101 -1.92 11.84 -1.41
N ASP A 102 -3.25 12.04 -1.39
CA ASP A 102 -4.03 12.09 -2.64
C ASP A 102 -3.63 13.30 -3.49
N PRO A 103 -3.08 13.10 -4.70
CA PRO A 103 -2.59 14.20 -5.54
C PRO A 103 -3.69 15.05 -6.19
N LYS A 104 -4.95 14.69 -6.00
CA LYS A 104 -6.09 15.48 -6.47
C LYS A 104 -6.35 16.72 -5.61
N TYR A 105 -5.64 16.85 -4.47
CA TYR A 105 -5.79 17.94 -3.51
C TYR A 105 -4.46 18.56 -3.15
N VAL A 106 -4.44 19.87 -2.91
CA VAL A 106 -3.30 20.59 -2.31
C VAL A 106 -3.57 20.70 -0.82
N ARG A 107 -2.70 20.11 0.01
CA ARG A 107 -2.82 20.16 1.48
C ARG A 107 -2.29 21.48 1.99
N ALA A 108 -3.13 22.27 2.64
CA ALA A 108 -2.72 23.52 3.27
C ALA A 108 -2.07 23.23 4.64
N ILE A 109 -0.77 23.47 4.75
CA ILE A 109 0.02 23.23 5.97
C ILE A 109 0.49 24.57 6.50
N GLU A 110 0.19 24.87 7.74
CA GLU A 110 0.66 26.08 8.43
C GLU A 110 1.76 25.69 9.44
N LEU A 111 2.91 26.33 9.34
CA LEU A 111 4.02 26.20 10.30
C LEU A 111 4.22 27.52 11.01
N THR A 112 4.38 27.48 12.33
CA THR A 112 4.66 28.67 13.12
C THR A 112 5.89 28.42 13.98
N PHE A 113 6.87 29.31 13.88
CA PHE A 113 8.06 29.38 14.72
C PHE A 113 7.94 30.54 15.68
N GLU A 114 8.39 30.33 16.91
CA GLU A 114 8.42 31.43 17.92
C GLU A 114 9.48 32.50 17.62
N ASP A 115 10.59 32.08 16.99
CA ASP A 115 11.73 32.95 16.69
C ASP A 115 11.68 33.41 15.22
N ASP A 116 11.71 34.69 14.98
CA ASP A 116 11.73 35.29 13.63
C ASP A 116 12.99 34.89 12.82
N ASN A 117 14.03 34.43 13.49
CA ASN A 117 15.30 34.03 12.88
C ASN A 117 15.35 32.48 12.54
N TRP A 118 14.21 31.83 12.56
CA TRP A 118 14.07 30.39 12.34
C TRP A 118 14.80 29.85 11.08
N ALA A 119 14.75 30.59 9.97
CA ALA A 119 15.39 30.14 8.71
C ALA A 119 16.93 30.08 8.84
N SER A 120 17.54 31.03 9.59
CA SER A 120 18.96 31.02 9.88
C SER A 120 19.33 29.89 10.85
N GLN A 121 18.47 29.58 11.81
CA GLN A 121 18.66 28.45 12.73
C GLN A 121 18.61 27.15 11.98
N LEU A 122 17.59 26.90 11.12
CA LEU A 122 17.51 25.71 10.28
C LEU A 122 18.72 25.56 9.36
N ALA A 123 19.21 26.69 8.79
CA ALA A 123 20.40 26.66 7.95
C ALA A 123 21.67 26.33 8.74
N SER A 124 21.80 26.83 9.98
CA SER A 124 22.93 26.53 10.86
C SER A 124 22.93 25.05 11.30
N ASN A 125 21.76 24.51 11.53
CA ASN A 125 21.56 23.15 11.99
C ASN A 125 21.56 22.11 10.85
N TYR A 126 21.58 22.54 9.59
CA TYR A 126 21.48 21.63 8.45
C TYR A 126 22.54 20.52 8.47
N ALA A 127 23.80 20.84 8.76
CA ALA A 127 24.88 19.87 8.77
C ALA A 127 24.83 18.86 9.93
N THR A 128 24.17 19.22 11.03
CA THR A 128 23.97 18.33 12.19
C THR A 128 22.64 17.58 12.13
N GLY A 129 21.70 18.04 11.31
CA GLY A 129 20.33 17.52 11.25
C GLY A 129 19.50 17.88 12.49
N GLU A 130 19.97 18.83 13.33
CA GLU A 130 19.26 19.25 14.53
C GLU A 130 17.98 19.99 14.16
N GLU A 131 16.88 19.54 14.76
CA GLU A 131 15.55 20.12 14.56
C GLU A 131 15.31 21.30 15.50
N ILE A 132 14.57 22.29 15.04
CA ILE A 132 14.04 23.35 15.90
C ILE A 132 12.54 23.13 16.14
N PRO A 133 12.03 23.51 17.33
CA PRO A 133 10.61 23.32 17.65
C PRO A 133 9.75 24.32 16.88
N GLY A 134 8.55 23.86 16.49
CA GLY A 134 7.53 24.68 15.88
C GLY A 134 6.13 24.18 16.20
N MET A 135 5.13 24.86 15.65
CA MET A 135 3.73 24.48 15.67
C MET A 135 3.31 24.12 14.26
N LEU A 136 2.67 22.97 14.10
CA LEU A 136 2.06 22.48 12.87
C LEU A 136 0.55 22.62 12.97
N LYS A 137 -0.09 23.18 11.93
CA LYS A 137 -1.54 23.20 11.82
C LYS A 137 -1.98 22.68 10.45
N PHE A 138 -2.99 21.80 10.47
CA PHE A 138 -3.65 21.27 9.29
C PHE A 138 -5.17 21.23 9.53
N GLY A 139 -5.92 22.03 8.77
CA GLY A 139 -7.36 22.22 9.04
C GLY A 139 -7.60 22.76 10.45
N ASP A 140 -8.40 22.07 11.25
CA ASP A 140 -8.68 22.41 12.64
C ASP A 140 -7.68 21.78 13.62
N GLU A 141 -6.84 20.88 13.18
CA GLU A 141 -5.85 20.18 14.00
C GLU A 141 -4.60 21.02 14.18
N THR A 142 -4.12 21.14 15.42
CA THR A 142 -2.92 21.89 15.77
C THR A 142 -2.04 21.07 16.69
N ILE A 143 -0.78 20.86 16.30
CA ILE A 143 0.22 20.09 17.05
C ILE A 143 1.35 21.01 17.45
N GLN A 144 1.61 21.10 18.75
CA GLN A 144 2.66 21.91 19.32
C GLN A 144 3.96 21.13 19.47
N GLY A 145 5.09 21.82 19.30
CA GLY A 145 6.40 21.25 19.59
C GLY A 145 6.86 20.19 18.58
N VAL A 146 6.37 20.25 17.35
CA VAL A 146 6.92 19.44 16.26
C VAL A 146 8.37 19.81 16.00
N GLY A 147 9.21 18.83 15.63
CA GLY A 147 10.60 19.07 15.23
C GLY A 147 10.69 19.39 13.74
N ILE A 148 11.32 20.50 13.37
CA ILE A 148 11.41 20.94 11.98
C ILE A 148 12.88 21.09 11.59
N ARG A 149 13.27 20.59 10.41
CA ARG A 149 14.61 20.73 9.85
C ARG A 149 14.58 20.85 8.32
N TYR A 150 15.64 21.43 7.76
CA TYR A 150 15.92 21.32 6.34
C TYR A 150 16.43 19.92 5.99
N LYS A 151 16.10 19.43 4.79
CA LYS A 151 16.54 18.13 4.28
C LYS A 151 17.06 18.22 2.84
N GLY A 152 17.56 17.09 2.34
CA GLY A 152 18.08 16.92 1.00
C GLY A 152 19.54 17.30 0.86
N ASN A 153 20.21 16.84 -0.20
CA ASN A 153 21.61 17.15 -0.50
C ASN A 153 21.69 18.20 -1.64
N THR A 154 21.53 17.77 -2.88
CA THR A 154 21.52 18.68 -4.05
C THR A 154 20.36 19.67 -3.98
N SER A 155 19.20 19.26 -3.52
CA SER A 155 18.02 20.11 -3.35
C SER A 155 18.21 21.20 -2.30
N TYR A 156 19.01 20.97 -1.24
CA TYR A 156 19.37 22.01 -0.27
C TYR A 156 20.36 23.03 -0.83
N GLN A 157 21.32 22.58 -1.68
CA GLN A 157 22.34 23.45 -2.28
C GLN A 157 21.76 24.37 -3.37
N ARG A 158 20.52 24.14 -3.82
CA ARG A 158 19.82 24.99 -4.77
C ARG A 158 19.78 26.45 -4.28
N SER A 159 19.99 27.39 -5.20
CA SER A 159 19.81 28.82 -4.92
C SER A 159 18.35 29.14 -4.56
N GLY A 160 18.13 30.18 -3.77
CA GLY A 160 16.81 30.61 -3.33
C GLY A 160 16.48 30.17 -1.89
N GLU A 161 15.39 30.69 -1.39
CA GLU A 161 14.93 30.50 0.00
C GLU A 161 14.20 29.18 0.18
N LYS A 162 13.54 28.69 -0.86
CA LYS A 162 12.68 27.50 -0.84
C LYS A 162 13.53 26.23 -0.71
N LYS A 163 13.59 25.64 0.48
CA LYS A 163 14.29 24.40 0.81
C LYS A 163 13.30 23.29 1.09
N SER A 164 13.73 22.03 0.92
CA SER A 164 12.95 20.89 1.38
C SER A 164 12.91 20.83 2.90
N ILE A 165 11.75 20.51 3.46
CA ILE A 165 11.47 20.50 4.91
C ILE A 165 11.05 19.10 5.33
N ASN A 166 11.60 18.66 6.47
CA ASN A 166 11.17 17.48 7.18
C ASN A 166 10.59 17.88 8.53
N ILE A 167 9.52 17.25 8.95
CA ILE A 167 8.83 17.52 10.21
C ILE A 167 8.66 16.21 10.97
N SER A 168 9.18 16.15 12.19
CA SER A 168 8.93 15.09 13.17
C SER A 168 7.75 15.52 14.06
N VAL A 169 6.61 14.90 13.86
CA VAL A 169 5.35 15.24 14.55
C VAL A 169 5.40 14.81 16.00
N ASP A 170 6.03 13.68 16.27
CA ASP A 170 6.19 13.04 17.59
C ASP A 170 7.36 13.59 18.44
N LYS A 171 8.02 14.68 18.01
CA LYS A 171 9.22 15.20 18.64
C LYS A 171 9.10 15.46 20.13
N THR A 172 8.00 16.05 20.58
CA THR A 172 7.78 16.40 21.99
C THR A 172 6.70 15.55 22.65
N VAL A 173 5.77 15.03 21.88
CA VAL A 173 4.69 14.16 22.34
C VAL A 173 4.90 12.81 21.67
N VAL A 174 5.28 11.83 22.47
CA VAL A 174 5.50 10.46 21.99
C VAL A 174 4.21 9.94 21.33
N ASP A 175 4.37 9.25 20.19
CA ASP A 175 3.28 8.69 19.38
C ASP A 175 2.28 9.73 18.82
N ALA A 176 2.65 11.02 18.83
CA ALA A 176 1.86 12.01 18.10
C ALA A 176 1.99 11.80 16.59
N ASP A 177 0.88 11.93 15.90
CA ASP A 177 0.83 11.81 14.45
C ASP A 177 -0.06 12.91 13.83
N LEU A 178 0.11 13.14 12.54
CA LEU A 178 -0.84 13.83 11.70
C LEU A 178 -1.43 12.83 10.70
N LYS A 179 -2.70 12.45 10.89
CA LYS A 179 -3.41 11.51 10.02
C LYS A 179 -2.72 10.14 9.89
N GLY A 180 -2.11 9.67 10.99
CA GLY A 180 -1.38 8.40 11.06
C GLY A 180 0.09 8.47 10.62
N TYR A 181 0.64 9.66 10.43
CA TYR A 181 2.04 9.87 10.02
C TYR A 181 2.81 10.67 11.08
N ASP A 182 3.86 10.08 11.63
CA ASP A 182 4.76 10.70 12.61
C ASP A 182 5.81 11.61 11.96
N THR A 183 6.06 11.44 10.66
CA THR A 183 7.05 12.20 9.89
C THR A 183 6.47 12.67 8.56
N LEU A 184 6.63 13.97 8.26
CA LEU A 184 6.18 14.58 7.01
C LEU A 184 7.36 15.11 6.21
N ASN A 185 7.32 14.94 4.89
CA ASN A 185 8.34 15.48 3.98
C ASN A 185 7.72 16.38 2.92
N PHE A 186 8.24 17.60 2.85
CA PHE A 186 7.87 18.57 1.83
C PHE A 186 9.08 18.87 0.96
N ASN A 187 9.11 18.29 -0.24
CA ASN A 187 10.22 18.44 -1.19
C ASN A 187 10.02 19.68 -2.07
N ASN A 188 11.09 20.43 -2.28
CA ASN A 188 11.05 21.71 -3.01
C ASN A 188 11.05 21.56 -4.56
N ALA A 189 10.81 20.34 -5.07
CA ALA A 189 10.83 19.99 -6.49
C ALA A 189 12.08 20.52 -7.22
N ASN A 190 13.26 20.21 -6.68
CA ASN A 190 14.53 20.60 -7.25
C ASN A 190 14.63 20.15 -8.72
N MET A 191 15.02 21.07 -9.62
CA MET A 191 15.15 20.86 -11.07
C MET A 191 13.85 20.51 -11.83
N ASP A 192 12.70 20.47 -11.17
CA ASP A 192 11.39 20.27 -11.80
C ASP A 192 10.53 21.54 -11.78
N GLN A 193 10.50 22.26 -12.90
CA GLN A 193 9.65 23.45 -13.05
C GLN A 193 8.16 23.11 -13.16
N THR A 194 7.81 21.83 -13.34
CA THR A 194 6.41 21.40 -13.42
C THR A 194 5.83 21.06 -12.06
N LEU A 195 6.66 20.76 -11.06
CA LEU A 195 6.27 20.25 -9.74
C LEU A 195 5.53 18.90 -9.81
N LEU A 196 5.53 18.21 -10.96
CA LEU A 196 4.72 17.03 -11.20
C LEU A 196 5.48 15.71 -11.19
N LYS A 197 6.79 15.74 -11.53
CA LYS A 197 7.54 14.52 -11.85
C LYS A 197 7.55 13.52 -10.72
N GLU A 198 7.95 13.94 -9.53
CA GLU A 198 8.01 13.09 -8.33
C GLU A 198 6.62 12.52 -7.95
N VAL A 199 5.58 13.35 -8.03
CA VAL A 199 4.21 12.93 -7.74
C VAL A 199 3.66 11.95 -8.78
N LEU A 200 3.94 12.15 -10.06
CA LEU A 200 3.57 11.23 -11.13
C LEU A 200 4.30 9.89 -10.99
N TYR A 201 5.60 9.95 -10.71
CA TYR A 201 6.45 8.80 -10.54
C TYR A 201 5.96 7.90 -9.40
N PHE A 202 5.87 8.41 -8.19
CA PHE A 202 5.44 7.63 -7.04
C PHE A 202 4.00 7.12 -7.16
N ASN A 203 3.07 7.91 -7.70
CA ASN A 203 1.69 7.43 -7.89
C ASN A 203 1.55 6.34 -8.96
N THR A 204 2.55 6.17 -9.82
CA THR A 204 2.63 5.00 -10.71
C THR A 204 3.29 3.82 -10.01
N PHE A 205 4.45 4.03 -9.39
CA PHE A 205 5.22 2.99 -8.70
C PHE A 205 4.40 2.26 -7.63
N LYS A 206 3.67 2.98 -6.78
CA LYS A 206 2.89 2.42 -5.67
C LYS A 206 1.87 1.34 -6.07
N LYS A 207 1.56 1.23 -7.36
CA LYS A 207 0.65 0.21 -7.89
C LYS A 207 1.32 -1.15 -8.08
N TYR A 208 2.65 -1.18 -8.12
CA TYR A 208 3.43 -2.36 -8.50
C TYR A 208 4.50 -2.75 -7.47
N VAL A 209 5.10 -1.77 -6.80
CA VAL A 209 6.21 -1.94 -5.87
C VAL A 209 5.95 -1.10 -4.62
N ALA A 210 6.50 -1.51 -3.48
CA ALA A 210 6.47 -0.72 -2.26
C ALA A 210 7.13 0.65 -2.49
N CYS A 211 6.39 1.71 -2.25
CA CYS A 211 6.75 3.05 -2.67
C CYS A 211 6.00 4.09 -1.85
N PRO A 212 6.59 5.26 -1.54
CA PRO A 212 5.92 6.34 -0.85
C PRO A 212 4.65 6.81 -1.55
N GLY A 213 3.64 7.17 -0.78
CA GLY A 213 2.56 8.02 -1.25
C GLY A 213 3.08 9.43 -1.54
N ALA A 214 2.58 10.08 -2.61
CA ALA A 214 2.97 11.44 -2.95
C ALA A 214 1.79 12.28 -3.43
N GLY A 215 1.74 13.52 -2.98
CA GLY A 215 0.73 14.51 -3.32
C GLY A 215 1.31 15.92 -3.30
N PHE A 216 0.45 16.91 -3.16
CA PHE A 216 0.84 18.32 -3.17
C PHE A 216 0.48 18.99 -1.85
N ALA A 217 1.37 19.88 -1.39
CA ALA A 217 1.09 20.74 -0.25
C ALA A 217 1.44 22.19 -0.56
N GLN A 218 0.67 23.12 0.01
CA GLN A 218 1.03 24.52 0.13
C GLN A 218 1.51 24.77 1.56
N LEU A 219 2.72 25.27 1.72
CA LEU A 219 3.24 25.67 3.02
C LEU A 219 3.01 27.16 3.26
N ASN A 220 2.48 27.46 4.45
CA ASN A 220 2.45 28.81 5.01
C ASN A 220 3.35 28.81 6.27
N ILE A 221 4.36 29.66 6.29
CA ILE A 221 5.30 29.73 7.42
C ILE A 221 5.21 31.12 8.05
N ASN A 222 4.89 31.19 9.34
CA ASN A 222 4.66 32.44 10.08
C ASN A 222 3.69 33.39 9.35
N GLY A 223 2.66 32.84 8.68
CA GLY A 223 1.65 33.61 7.93
C GLY A 223 2.09 34.02 6.52
N GLU A 224 3.30 33.71 6.08
CA GLU A 224 3.75 33.93 4.70
C GLU A 224 3.50 32.68 3.83
N ASN A 225 3.03 32.88 2.61
CA ASN A 225 2.94 31.82 1.61
C ASN A 225 4.34 31.42 1.12
N TRP A 226 4.73 30.16 1.37
CA TRP A 226 5.98 29.54 0.92
C TRP A 226 5.82 28.71 -0.36
N GLY A 227 4.59 28.63 -0.89
CA GLY A 227 4.26 28.00 -2.16
C GLY A 227 4.08 26.51 -2.10
N VAL A 228 4.12 25.90 -3.28
CA VAL A 228 3.78 24.48 -3.50
C VAL A 228 5.00 23.59 -3.33
N TYR A 229 4.82 22.47 -2.63
CA TYR A 229 5.80 21.42 -2.41
C TYR A 229 5.23 20.07 -2.82
N SER A 230 6.09 19.13 -3.23
CA SER A 230 5.72 17.71 -3.24
C SER A 230 5.64 17.22 -1.79
N ASN A 231 4.50 16.69 -1.41
CA ASN A 231 4.28 16.06 -0.09
C ASN A 231 4.51 14.56 -0.25
N VAL A 232 5.60 14.03 0.31
CA VAL A 232 6.05 12.65 0.10
C VAL A 232 6.09 11.89 1.42
N GLN A 233 5.47 10.72 1.45
CA GLN A 233 5.44 9.85 2.61
C GLN A 233 6.86 9.43 3.03
N GLN A 234 7.11 9.40 4.34
CA GLN A 234 8.35 8.85 4.88
C GLN A 234 8.41 7.34 4.67
N GLN A 235 9.60 6.82 4.29
CA GLN A 235 9.81 5.38 4.18
C GLN A 235 10.12 4.79 5.57
N ASP A 236 9.13 4.75 6.42
CA ASP A 236 9.18 4.28 7.80
C ASP A 236 8.39 2.99 8.04
N GLY A 237 8.05 2.71 9.29
CA GLY A 237 7.26 1.56 9.67
C GLY A 237 5.81 1.64 9.21
N SER A 238 5.26 2.84 8.97
CA SER A 238 3.89 3.01 8.49
C SER A 238 3.78 2.58 7.03
N LEU A 239 4.76 2.96 6.18
CA LEU A 239 4.87 2.48 4.81
C LEU A 239 4.98 0.95 4.76
N ILE A 240 5.83 0.37 5.60
CA ILE A 240 6.04 -1.09 5.63
C ILE A 240 4.73 -1.81 5.98
N ARG A 241 4.01 -1.36 7.02
CA ARG A 241 2.71 -1.96 7.36
C ARG A 241 1.67 -1.83 6.24
N GLN A 242 1.70 -0.74 5.49
CA GLN A 242 0.80 -0.54 4.37
C GLN A 242 0.95 -1.60 3.28
N TYR A 243 2.18 -2.04 2.99
CA TYR A 243 2.46 -3.02 1.92
C TYR A 243 2.56 -4.46 2.42
N PHE A 244 3.10 -4.67 3.61
CA PHE A 244 3.42 -6.01 4.13
C PHE A 244 2.53 -6.46 5.30
N GLY A 245 1.65 -5.57 5.79
CA GLY A 245 0.78 -5.84 6.95
C GLY A 245 1.50 -5.64 8.28
N GLU A 246 2.76 -6.07 8.39
CA GLU A 246 3.57 -5.97 9.59
C GLU A 246 4.89 -5.23 9.33
N ASN A 247 5.53 -4.73 10.40
CA ASN A 247 6.84 -4.08 10.36
C ASN A 247 7.83 -4.84 11.26
N SER A 248 7.97 -6.14 10.98
CA SER A 248 8.76 -7.09 11.77
C SER A 248 10.14 -7.38 11.18
N GLY A 249 10.46 -6.83 10.00
CA GLY A 249 11.71 -7.06 9.27
C GLY A 249 12.70 -5.90 9.30
N ASP A 250 13.91 -6.19 8.85
CA ASP A 250 15.00 -5.23 8.73
C ASP A 250 14.86 -4.37 7.49
N ARG A 251 15.43 -3.17 7.55
CA ARG A 251 15.39 -2.23 6.43
C ARG A 251 16.73 -1.54 6.24
N TRP A 252 17.24 -1.58 5.00
CA TRP A 252 18.48 -0.90 4.60
C TRP A 252 18.19 0.12 3.50
N LYS A 253 19.05 1.15 3.44
CA LYS A 253 19.12 2.08 2.32
C LYS A 253 20.46 1.86 1.59
N ALA A 254 20.43 1.85 0.27
CA ALA A 254 21.56 1.95 -0.63
C ALA A 254 21.75 3.43 -1.04
N PRO A 255 22.48 4.25 -0.26
CA PRO A 255 22.51 5.71 -0.46
C PRO A 255 23.26 6.10 -1.73
N SER A 256 22.85 7.20 -2.36
CA SER A 256 23.62 7.87 -3.41
C SER A 256 24.83 8.61 -2.80
N GLY A 257 26.04 8.29 -3.26
CA GLY A 257 27.27 8.93 -2.81
C GLY A 257 28.08 8.15 -1.78
N ARG A 258 29.35 8.49 -1.60
CA ARG A 258 30.20 7.90 -0.56
C ARG A 258 29.72 8.36 0.81
N GLY A 259 29.47 7.40 1.70
CA GLY A 259 29.14 7.67 3.10
C GLY A 259 30.16 8.60 3.75
N SER A 260 29.80 9.84 3.86
CA SER A 260 30.39 10.79 4.80
C SER A 260 29.24 11.62 5.33
N GLY A 261 28.84 11.28 6.55
CA GLY A 261 27.71 11.86 7.23
C GLY A 261 27.60 13.36 7.06
N ALA A 262 26.52 13.75 6.46
CA ALA A 262 25.80 14.98 6.74
C ALA A 262 24.41 14.86 6.07
N GLY A 263 23.38 14.55 6.85
CA GLY A 263 22.07 15.06 6.59
C GLY A 263 21.03 14.17 5.93
N ASP A 264 20.97 12.88 6.19
CA ASP A 264 19.70 12.16 6.08
C ASP A 264 19.53 11.21 7.30
N ASN A 265 19.72 11.74 8.47
CA ASN A 265 19.40 11.07 9.73
C ASN A 265 17.90 11.22 10.01
N SER A 266 17.10 10.38 9.43
CA SER A 266 15.74 10.11 9.89
C SER A 266 15.76 8.97 10.92
N GLY A 267 16.17 9.31 12.17
CA GLY A 267 16.07 8.39 13.31
C GLY A 267 16.92 8.84 14.49
N PRO A 268 16.47 8.71 15.75
CA PRO A 268 17.26 9.02 16.92
C PRO A 268 18.29 7.92 17.21
N GLY A 269 19.58 8.28 17.13
CA GLY A 269 20.65 7.54 17.78
C GLY A 269 21.76 7.00 16.87
N GLY A 270 22.91 7.66 16.87
CA GLY A 270 24.17 7.11 16.37
C GLY A 270 25.22 8.16 16.03
N GLY A 271 25.80 8.83 17.02
CA GLY A 271 26.93 9.73 16.84
C GLY A 271 28.25 8.97 16.60
N GLY A 272 28.90 9.21 15.47
CA GLY A 272 30.29 8.90 15.22
C GLY A 272 31.16 10.17 15.20
N PRO A 273 32.46 10.15 15.56
CA PRO A 273 33.28 11.34 15.79
C PRO A 273 33.74 12.04 14.49
N PRO A 274 34.03 13.35 14.53
CA PRO A 274 34.34 14.15 13.35
C PRO A 274 35.78 13.94 12.85
N GLY A 275 35.92 13.65 11.57
CA GLY A 275 37.20 13.60 10.86
C GLY A 275 37.57 14.97 10.27
N GLY A 276 38.83 15.33 10.38
CA GLY A 276 39.46 16.64 10.16
C GLY A 276 39.53 17.17 8.72
N PRO A 277 40.12 18.37 8.53
CA PRO A 277 39.88 19.22 7.37
C PRO A 277 40.85 19.05 6.20
N GLY A 278 40.34 19.23 4.99
CA GLY A 278 41.08 19.86 3.92
C GLY A 278 41.61 19.04 2.77
N GLY A 279 41.21 19.38 1.60
CA GLY A 279 41.86 19.05 0.33
C GLY A 279 41.10 19.64 -0.86
N GLY A 280 41.52 20.85 -1.25
CA GLY A 280 40.92 21.60 -2.34
C GLY A 280 41.04 20.92 -3.68
N ARG A 281 40.01 21.07 -4.50
CA ARG A 281 39.82 20.57 -5.85
C ARG A 281 40.44 21.52 -6.87
N PRO A 282 41.22 21.05 -7.90
CA PRO A 282 41.59 21.88 -9.05
C PRO A 282 40.44 22.00 -10.06
N PRO A 283 40.35 23.11 -10.81
CA PRO A 283 39.26 23.31 -11.77
C PRO A 283 39.59 22.75 -13.16
N GLY A 284 38.59 22.12 -13.75
CA GLY A 284 38.40 22.12 -15.21
C GLY A 284 39.03 20.99 -16.01
N GLY A 285 38.20 20.05 -16.48
CA GLY A 285 38.41 19.20 -17.63
C GLY A 285 37.07 18.68 -18.12
N PRO A 286 36.86 18.52 -19.44
CA PRO A 286 35.55 18.12 -19.97
C PRO A 286 35.32 16.60 -19.77
N GLY A 287 34.14 16.24 -19.33
CA GLY A 287 33.57 14.92 -19.44
C GLY A 287 34.37 13.80 -18.79
N GLY A 288 34.31 13.66 -17.46
CA GLY A 288 34.74 12.48 -16.76
C GLY A 288 33.54 11.76 -16.18
N ALA A 289 33.01 10.78 -16.89
CA ALA A 289 32.34 9.65 -16.26
C ALA A 289 33.35 9.05 -15.27
N GLY A 290 33.19 9.27 -14.00
CA GLY A 290 34.19 8.78 -13.09
C GLY A 290 33.81 9.04 -11.64
N GLN A 291 33.51 7.99 -10.95
CA GLN A 291 33.36 7.75 -9.52
C GLN A 291 31.94 7.46 -8.98
N TRP A 292 30.89 7.59 -9.78
CA TRP A 292 29.54 7.18 -9.37
C TRP A 292 29.17 5.76 -9.83
N GLU A 293 30.04 5.13 -10.64
CA GLU A 293 29.80 3.87 -11.34
C GLU A 293 30.36 2.62 -10.63
N SER A 294 30.81 2.72 -9.37
CA SER A 294 31.42 1.53 -8.73
C SER A 294 30.44 0.36 -8.58
N GLY A 295 29.11 0.65 -8.53
CA GLY A 295 28.10 -0.38 -8.40
C GLY A 295 28.13 -1.14 -7.06
N ASP A 296 28.98 -0.73 -6.12
CA ASP A 296 29.24 -1.47 -4.88
C ASP A 296 27.97 -1.66 -4.04
N ARG A 297 26.95 -0.80 -4.23
CA ARG A 297 25.64 -0.85 -3.55
C ARG A 297 24.55 -1.53 -4.38
N ALA A 298 24.91 -2.15 -5.49
CA ALA A 298 23.99 -2.82 -6.40
C ALA A 298 23.75 -4.29 -6.05
N LEU A 299 23.80 -4.67 -4.79
CA LEU A 299 23.69 -6.05 -4.29
C LEU A 299 24.79 -6.98 -4.83
N LEU A 300 26.00 -6.47 -4.99
CA LEU A 300 27.17 -7.29 -5.26
C LEU A 300 27.55 -8.11 -4.02
N TYR A 301 27.96 -9.36 -4.23
CA TYR A 301 28.58 -10.14 -3.16
C TYR A 301 30.04 -9.70 -2.98
N LEU A 302 30.35 -9.19 -1.80
CA LEU A 302 31.66 -8.62 -1.45
C LEU A 302 32.39 -9.44 -0.36
N GLY A 303 31.98 -10.69 -0.18
CA GLY A 303 32.47 -11.59 0.88
C GLY A 303 31.58 -11.55 2.12
N ASP A 304 31.96 -12.33 3.16
CA ASP A 304 31.15 -12.56 4.38
C ASP A 304 31.38 -11.52 5.48
N ASP A 305 32.27 -10.54 5.27
CA ASP A 305 32.56 -9.51 6.28
C ASP A 305 31.47 -8.43 6.31
N SER A 306 30.68 -8.42 7.37
CA SER A 306 29.59 -7.45 7.57
C SER A 306 30.08 -6.00 7.53
N ALA A 307 31.32 -5.74 7.99
CA ALA A 307 31.88 -4.39 8.01
C ALA A 307 31.99 -3.79 6.58
N THR A 308 32.11 -4.62 5.55
CA THR A 308 32.10 -4.14 4.15
C THR A 308 30.74 -3.58 3.78
N TYR A 309 29.66 -4.29 4.15
CA TYR A 309 28.28 -3.87 3.86
C TYR A 309 27.83 -2.69 4.71
N GLU A 310 28.25 -2.64 5.99
CA GLU A 310 27.99 -1.51 6.90
C GLU A 310 28.57 -0.18 6.39
N ASN A 311 29.64 -0.23 5.61
CA ASN A 311 30.21 0.96 4.96
C ASN A 311 29.49 1.38 3.68
N LEU A 312 28.69 0.50 3.10
CA LEU A 312 27.99 0.73 1.82
C LEU A 312 26.50 0.99 1.99
N TYR A 313 25.86 0.27 2.89
CA TYR A 313 24.42 0.37 3.16
C TYR A 313 24.17 1.00 4.53
N GLU A 314 23.08 1.74 4.64
CA GLU A 314 22.62 2.28 5.91
C GLU A 314 21.52 1.39 6.50
N LEU A 315 21.76 0.78 7.66
CA LEU A 315 20.71 0.05 8.39
C LEU A 315 19.73 1.04 9.00
N LYS A 316 18.58 1.21 8.36
CA LYS A 316 17.53 2.16 8.79
C LYS A 316 16.69 1.63 9.93
N LYS A 317 16.48 0.33 10.00
CA LYS A 317 15.76 -0.33 11.09
C LYS A 317 16.26 -1.74 11.26
N GLN A 318 16.59 -2.10 12.49
CA GLN A 318 16.92 -3.46 12.90
C GLN A 318 15.73 -4.06 13.66
N LYS A 319 15.34 -5.25 13.28
CA LYS A 319 14.29 -6.05 13.92
C LYS A 319 14.75 -7.47 14.20
N THR A 320 15.67 -8.00 13.38
CA THR A 320 16.27 -9.33 13.58
C THR A 320 17.61 -9.22 14.31
N ASP A 321 18.11 -10.36 14.82
CA ASP A 321 19.39 -10.39 15.53
C ASP A 321 20.58 -10.18 14.61
N ASN A 322 20.50 -10.63 13.34
CA ASN A 322 21.60 -10.66 12.39
C ASN A 322 21.23 -10.04 11.02
N PRO A 323 20.91 -8.74 10.95
CA PRO A 323 20.46 -8.12 9.69
C PRO A 323 21.48 -8.22 8.57
N TRP A 324 22.77 -8.12 8.87
CA TRP A 324 23.82 -8.16 7.85
C TRP A 324 24.01 -9.54 7.26
N GLU A 325 23.88 -10.62 8.03
CA GLU A 325 23.93 -11.99 7.52
C GLU A 325 22.82 -12.26 6.51
N ILE A 326 21.63 -11.68 6.74
CA ILE A 326 20.48 -11.77 5.81
C ILE A 326 20.80 -11.10 4.47
N LEU A 327 21.34 -9.88 4.51
CA LEU A 327 21.70 -9.13 3.30
C LEU A 327 22.86 -9.82 2.55
N ILE A 328 23.88 -10.28 3.28
CA ILE A 328 25.04 -11.03 2.72
C ILE A 328 24.56 -12.31 2.04
N ASN A 329 23.71 -13.10 2.70
CA ASN A 329 23.16 -14.32 2.11
C ASN A 329 22.36 -14.04 0.82
N ALA A 330 21.54 -12.99 0.81
CA ALA A 330 20.79 -12.61 -0.40
C ALA A 330 21.74 -12.21 -1.55
N THR A 331 22.80 -11.46 -1.25
CA THR A 331 23.81 -11.09 -2.25
C THR A 331 24.64 -12.28 -2.72
N ASP A 332 25.00 -13.21 -1.82
CA ASP A 332 25.72 -14.43 -2.19
C ASP A 332 24.89 -15.29 -3.14
N VAL A 333 23.64 -15.57 -2.79
CA VAL A 333 22.72 -16.33 -3.63
C VAL A 333 22.54 -15.67 -5.00
N LEU A 334 22.34 -14.36 -5.06
CA LEU A 334 22.17 -13.61 -6.31
C LEU A 334 23.40 -13.71 -7.22
N ASN A 335 24.61 -13.62 -6.64
CA ASN A 335 25.84 -13.52 -7.43
C ASN A 335 26.47 -14.89 -7.74
N ASN A 336 26.36 -15.87 -6.84
CA ASN A 336 27.18 -17.09 -6.85
C ASN A 336 26.40 -18.40 -7.02
N SER A 337 25.04 -18.38 -7.04
CA SER A 337 24.26 -19.60 -7.29
C SER A 337 24.60 -20.20 -8.67
N PRO A 338 24.73 -21.54 -8.79
CA PRO A 338 24.92 -22.20 -10.09
C PRO A 338 23.74 -21.90 -11.04
N ASP A 339 24.03 -21.76 -12.33
CA ASP A 339 23.02 -21.38 -13.35
C ASP A 339 21.82 -22.34 -13.37
N GLU A 340 22.04 -23.64 -13.19
CA GLU A 340 20.98 -24.66 -13.16
C GLU A 340 20.01 -24.55 -11.99
N ASP A 341 20.46 -23.99 -10.86
CA ASP A 341 19.65 -23.81 -9.65
C ASP A 341 19.31 -22.34 -9.35
N PHE A 342 19.80 -21.41 -10.17
CA PHE A 342 19.78 -19.98 -9.89
C PHE A 342 18.37 -19.47 -9.60
N GLN A 343 17.41 -19.74 -10.51
CA GLN A 343 16.04 -19.24 -10.33
C GLN A 343 15.41 -19.75 -9.03
N ASN A 344 15.52 -21.04 -8.76
CA ASN A 344 14.96 -21.64 -7.53
C ASN A 344 15.65 -21.10 -6.26
N SER A 345 16.91 -20.76 -6.35
CA SER A 345 17.69 -20.26 -5.20
C SER A 345 17.39 -18.78 -4.93
N VAL A 346 17.36 -17.95 -5.97
CA VAL A 346 17.14 -16.52 -5.83
C VAL A 346 15.69 -16.20 -5.39
N GLU A 347 14.69 -16.95 -5.87
CA GLU A 347 13.30 -16.78 -5.46
C GLU A 347 13.03 -17.10 -3.97
N LYS A 348 13.97 -17.80 -3.30
CA LYS A 348 13.86 -18.07 -1.84
C LYS A 348 14.34 -16.89 -0.98
N VAL A 349 15.23 -16.07 -1.50
CA VAL A 349 15.85 -14.96 -0.76
C VAL A 349 15.47 -13.58 -1.29
N MET A 350 14.91 -13.51 -2.50
CA MET A 350 14.49 -12.26 -3.14
C MET A 350 13.06 -12.39 -3.70
N ALA A 351 12.27 -11.34 -3.57
CA ALA A 351 10.96 -11.22 -4.24
C ALA A 351 11.16 -10.85 -5.71
N VAL A 352 11.55 -11.82 -6.53
CA VAL A 352 12.04 -11.61 -7.90
C VAL A 352 11.07 -10.80 -8.75
N ASP A 353 9.77 -11.10 -8.72
CA ASP A 353 8.76 -10.34 -9.48
C ASP A 353 8.72 -8.86 -9.08
N SER A 354 8.82 -8.57 -7.78
CA SER A 354 8.88 -7.20 -7.25
C SER A 354 10.13 -6.45 -7.73
N TRP A 355 11.28 -7.13 -7.79
CA TRP A 355 12.51 -6.58 -8.34
C TRP A 355 12.41 -6.34 -9.85
N LEU A 356 11.74 -7.21 -10.60
CA LEU A 356 11.52 -7.00 -12.04
C LEU A 356 10.61 -5.79 -12.30
N TRP A 357 9.54 -5.61 -11.52
CA TRP A 357 8.70 -4.41 -11.61
C TRP A 357 9.48 -3.14 -11.27
N PHE A 358 10.29 -3.16 -10.21
CA PHE A 358 11.15 -2.05 -9.82
C PHE A 358 12.07 -1.61 -10.97
N LEU A 359 12.81 -2.56 -11.56
CA LEU A 359 13.70 -2.29 -12.70
C LEU A 359 12.95 -1.77 -13.94
N VAL A 360 11.77 -2.33 -14.23
CA VAL A 360 10.94 -1.86 -15.35
C VAL A 360 10.54 -0.41 -15.17
N LEU A 361 10.07 -0.06 -13.97
CA LEU A 361 9.58 1.29 -13.70
C LEU A 361 10.70 2.32 -13.74
N GLU A 362 11.84 2.07 -13.09
CA GLU A 362 13.01 2.96 -13.18
C GLU A 362 13.45 3.18 -14.65
N ASN A 363 13.53 2.10 -15.44
CA ASN A 363 13.93 2.18 -16.84
C ASN A 363 12.91 2.95 -17.68
N VAL A 364 11.61 2.61 -17.61
CA VAL A 364 10.56 3.27 -18.41
C VAL A 364 10.47 4.76 -18.12
N PHE A 365 10.54 5.12 -16.83
CA PHE A 365 10.48 6.52 -16.38
C PHE A 365 11.81 7.25 -16.50
N THR A 366 12.87 6.57 -16.96
CA THR A 366 14.21 7.17 -17.17
C THR A 366 14.73 7.89 -15.93
N ASP A 367 14.72 7.18 -14.80
CA ASP A 367 15.25 7.74 -13.57
C ASP A 367 16.78 7.73 -13.59
N ASP A 368 17.38 8.92 -13.49
CA ASP A 368 18.83 9.15 -13.63
C ASP A 368 19.60 8.85 -12.33
N ASP A 369 18.89 8.73 -11.18
CA ASP A 369 19.45 8.35 -9.89
C ASP A 369 18.90 6.99 -9.41
N SER A 370 19.15 5.94 -10.15
CA SER A 370 18.48 4.66 -10.06
C SER A 370 19.42 3.48 -9.92
N TYR A 371 18.86 2.30 -9.66
CA TYR A 371 19.63 1.04 -9.60
C TYR A 371 20.36 0.76 -10.93
N TRP A 372 19.71 0.90 -12.09
CA TRP A 372 20.32 0.60 -13.37
C TRP A 372 21.47 1.56 -13.72
N HIS A 373 21.34 2.86 -13.38
CA HIS A 373 22.35 3.86 -13.70
C HIS A 373 23.50 3.86 -12.71
N LYS A 374 23.20 4.03 -11.42
CA LYS A 374 24.21 4.24 -10.36
C LYS A 374 24.37 3.02 -9.42
N GLY A 375 23.43 2.08 -9.42
CA GLY A 375 23.40 0.96 -8.49
C GLY A 375 23.12 1.36 -7.04
N CYS A 376 22.37 2.45 -6.84
CA CYS A 376 22.06 3.01 -5.52
C CYS A 376 20.73 3.74 -5.53
N ASP A 377 20.44 4.44 -4.45
CA ASP A 377 19.27 5.29 -4.18
C ASP A 377 17.93 4.54 -4.14
N TYR A 378 17.96 3.38 -3.54
CA TYR A 378 16.78 2.55 -3.25
C TYR A 378 16.86 2.03 -1.81
N MET A 379 15.76 1.49 -1.32
CA MET A 379 15.74 0.81 -0.03
C MET A 379 15.41 -0.68 -0.21
N ILE A 380 15.78 -1.44 0.80
CA ILE A 380 15.58 -2.89 0.86
C ILE A 380 14.81 -3.19 2.14
N TYR A 381 13.79 -4.02 2.04
CA TYR A 381 13.08 -4.56 3.18
C TYR A 381 13.17 -6.09 3.20
N TYR A 382 13.60 -6.64 4.32
CA TYR A 382 13.51 -8.07 4.58
C TYR A 382 12.15 -8.39 5.20
N GLU A 383 11.36 -9.23 4.54
CA GLU A 383 10.07 -9.70 5.03
C GLU A 383 10.26 -11.08 5.68
N PRO A 384 10.13 -11.18 7.03
CA PRO A 384 10.52 -12.37 7.78
C PRO A 384 9.66 -13.62 7.51
N GLU A 385 8.37 -13.46 7.20
CA GLU A 385 7.47 -14.59 6.95
C GLU A 385 7.88 -15.35 5.67
N SER A 386 8.26 -14.63 4.62
CA SER A 386 8.73 -15.23 3.36
C SER A 386 10.23 -15.50 3.33
N GLY A 387 11.00 -14.88 4.22
CA GLY A 387 12.47 -14.95 4.21
C GLY A 387 13.13 -14.19 3.05
N ARG A 388 12.45 -13.22 2.42
CA ARG A 388 12.87 -12.57 1.17
C ARG A 388 13.11 -11.08 1.35
N ILE A 389 14.03 -10.55 0.54
CA ILE A 389 14.25 -9.11 0.41
C ILE A 389 13.42 -8.53 -0.73
N TYR A 390 12.81 -7.36 -0.47
CA TYR A 390 11.98 -6.60 -1.40
C TYR A 390 12.60 -5.24 -1.68
N PRO A 391 12.51 -4.71 -2.92
CA PRO A 391 12.87 -3.33 -3.19
C PRO A 391 11.79 -2.38 -2.67
N ILE A 392 12.21 -1.20 -2.22
CA ILE A 392 11.34 -0.06 -1.94
C ILE A 392 11.90 1.12 -2.70
N GLU A 393 11.04 1.79 -3.46
CA GLU A 393 11.43 3.02 -4.16
C GLU A 393 11.71 4.14 -3.16
N HIS A 394 12.76 4.93 -3.42
CA HIS A 394 13.22 5.94 -2.48
C HIS A 394 13.06 7.38 -2.96
N ASP A 395 13.53 7.71 -4.15
CA ASP A 395 13.53 9.07 -4.69
C ASP A 395 13.12 9.06 -6.18
N GLY A 396 12.20 9.93 -6.57
CA GLY A 396 11.72 10.07 -7.95
C GLY A 396 11.98 11.47 -8.54
N ASN A 397 12.83 12.27 -7.90
CA ASN A 397 13.05 13.66 -8.30
C ASN A 397 13.82 13.78 -9.65
N GLU A 398 14.65 12.80 -9.99
CA GLU A 398 15.45 12.73 -11.21
C GLU A 398 14.76 11.91 -12.33
N ALA A 399 13.54 11.41 -12.10
CA ALA A 399 12.73 10.73 -13.10
C ALA A 399 12.38 11.64 -14.29
N PHE A 400 11.98 11.04 -15.39
CA PHE A 400 11.73 11.72 -16.67
C PHE A 400 12.95 12.48 -17.19
N SER A 401 14.12 11.84 -17.13
CA SER A 401 15.36 12.39 -17.67
C SER A 401 15.29 12.52 -19.19
N ALA A 402 15.47 13.73 -19.70
CA ALA A 402 15.51 13.96 -21.15
C ALA A 402 16.77 13.41 -21.80
N ARG A 403 17.86 13.18 -21.04
CA ARG A 403 19.10 12.59 -21.54
C ARG A 403 18.89 11.15 -21.96
N ASP A 404 18.04 10.44 -21.21
CA ASP A 404 17.86 9.00 -21.29
C ASP A 404 16.58 8.58 -22.01
N VAL A 405 15.95 9.51 -22.73
CA VAL A 405 14.71 9.27 -23.48
C VAL A 405 14.80 8.10 -24.47
N ARG A 406 16.02 7.68 -24.84
CA ARG A 406 16.33 6.52 -25.70
C ARG A 406 17.15 5.47 -24.99
N LEU A 407 17.10 5.40 -23.68
CA LEU A 407 17.69 4.33 -22.90
C LEU A 407 17.16 2.98 -23.38
N ASP A 408 18.06 2.02 -23.60
CA ASP A 408 17.66 0.68 -24.00
C ASP A 408 16.81 0.00 -22.92
N PRO A 409 15.68 -0.65 -23.26
CA PRO A 409 14.88 -1.37 -22.27
C PRO A 409 15.64 -2.49 -21.55
N LEU A 410 16.72 -2.97 -22.13
CA LEU A 410 17.58 -4.02 -21.58
C LEU A 410 18.95 -3.49 -21.11
N GLU A 411 19.06 -2.16 -20.91
CA GLU A 411 20.31 -1.55 -20.42
C GLU A 411 20.79 -2.24 -19.14
N GLY A 412 22.06 -2.59 -19.13
CA GLY A 412 22.70 -3.27 -18.00
C GLY A 412 22.57 -4.80 -18.00
N GLU A 413 21.93 -5.43 -18.99
CA GLU A 413 21.81 -6.90 -19.05
C GLU A 413 23.16 -7.63 -19.08
N ASP A 414 24.19 -7.00 -19.64
CA ASP A 414 25.56 -7.52 -19.69
C ASP A 414 26.48 -6.92 -18.61
N ASN A 415 25.97 -6.09 -17.71
CA ASN A 415 26.77 -5.40 -16.73
C ASN A 415 26.93 -6.22 -15.43
N PRO A 416 28.13 -6.81 -15.17
CA PRO A 416 28.33 -7.61 -13.95
C PRO A 416 28.24 -6.79 -12.66
N ASN A 417 28.33 -5.45 -12.74
CA ASN A 417 28.15 -4.56 -11.59
C ASN A 417 26.68 -4.20 -11.35
N ARG A 418 25.74 -4.84 -12.03
CA ARG A 418 24.29 -4.71 -11.86
C ARG A 418 23.66 -6.11 -11.78
N PRO A 419 23.98 -6.90 -10.74
CA PRO A 419 23.61 -8.32 -10.70
C PRO A 419 22.09 -8.53 -10.71
N VAL A 420 21.27 -7.63 -10.14
CA VAL A 420 19.80 -7.77 -10.22
C VAL A 420 19.32 -7.71 -11.67
N ILE A 421 19.92 -6.86 -12.51
CA ILE A 421 19.60 -6.84 -13.95
C ILE A 421 20.25 -8.03 -14.65
N SER A 422 21.59 -8.12 -14.61
CA SER A 422 22.35 -9.05 -15.45
C SER A 422 22.06 -10.51 -15.11
N LYS A 423 21.90 -10.86 -13.83
CA LYS A 423 21.63 -12.24 -13.42
C LYS A 423 20.18 -12.65 -13.63
N LEU A 424 19.20 -11.76 -13.31
CA LEU A 424 17.80 -12.08 -13.53
C LEU A 424 17.46 -12.16 -15.01
N LEU A 425 17.94 -11.21 -15.85
CA LEU A 425 17.67 -11.22 -17.28
C LEU A 425 18.47 -12.28 -18.06
N ALA A 426 19.48 -12.89 -17.46
CA ALA A 426 20.14 -14.06 -18.02
C ALA A 426 19.24 -15.32 -18.02
N VAL A 427 18.23 -15.37 -17.15
CA VAL A 427 17.22 -16.44 -17.11
C VAL A 427 16.13 -16.14 -18.14
N PRO A 428 15.93 -16.97 -19.18
CA PRO A 428 14.98 -16.67 -20.26
C PRO A 428 13.55 -16.40 -19.80
N GLU A 429 13.07 -17.15 -18.80
CA GLU A 429 11.75 -16.96 -18.21
C GLU A 429 11.61 -15.60 -17.52
N LEU A 430 12.59 -15.22 -16.70
CA LEU A 430 12.58 -13.93 -15.98
C LEU A 430 12.75 -12.75 -16.94
N ARG A 431 13.57 -12.92 -18.00
CA ARG A 431 13.68 -11.93 -19.09
C ARG A 431 12.34 -11.69 -19.77
N GLN A 432 11.59 -12.74 -20.12
CA GLN A 432 10.28 -12.59 -20.74
C GLN A 432 9.24 -12.00 -19.80
N ARG A 433 9.32 -12.31 -18.50
CA ARG A 433 8.49 -11.66 -17.48
C ARG A 433 8.78 -10.17 -17.39
N TYR A 434 10.05 -9.76 -17.32
CA TYR A 434 10.47 -8.35 -17.36
C TYR A 434 9.91 -7.61 -18.59
N ILE A 435 10.03 -8.21 -19.79
CA ILE A 435 9.51 -7.66 -21.04
C ILE A 435 7.98 -7.56 -21.01
N ALA A 436 7.28 -8.54 -20.47
CA ALA A 436 5.83 -8.51 -20.30
C ALA A 436 5.37 -7.41 -19.34
N HIS A 437 6.08 -7.22 -18.22
CA HIS A 437 5.84 -6.12 -17.28
C HIS A 437 6.05 -4.76 -17.95
N MET A 438 7.10 -4.60 -18.74
CA MET A 438 7.34 -3.36 -19.49
C MET A 438 6.23 -3.07 -20.50
N ARG A 439 5.73 -4.07 -21.23
CA ARG A 439 4.55 -3.91 -22.11
C ARG A 439 3.33 -3.44 -21.31
N THR A 440 3.10 -4.03 -20.13
CA THR A 440 1.99 -3.64 -19.26
C THR A 440 2.08 -2.17 -18.83
N ILE A 441 3.28 -1.71 -18.44
CA ILE A 441 3.50 -0.29 -18.08
C ILE A 441 3.27 0.63 -19.28
N LEU A 442 3.77 0.27 -20.45
CA LEU A 442 3.58 1.07 -21.68
C LEU A 442 2.11 1.14 -22.12
N GLU A 443 1.34 0.09 -21.88
CA GLU A 443 -0.09 0.07 -22.21
C GLU A 443 -0.93 0.86 -21.22
N ARG A 444 -0.68 0.68 -19.92
CA ARG A 444 -1.57 1.17 -18.86
C ARG A 444 -1.16 2.50 -18.27
N GLU A 445 0.12 2.65 -17.91
CA GLU A 445 0.60 3.77 -17.10
C GLU A 445 1.38 4.78 -17.93
N PHE A 446 2.42 4.35 -18.62
CA PHE A 446 3.27 5.21 -19.44
C PHE A 446 2.71 5.39 -20.87
N ASN A 447 1.41 5.29 -21.02
CA ASN A 447 0.70 5.59 -22.27
C ASN A 447 0.44 7.10 -22.35
N PRO A 448 0.88 7.79 -23.45
CA PRO A 448 0.69 9.24 -23.60
C PRO A 448 -0.78 9.69 -23.49
N GLU A 449 -1.74 8.87 -23.91
CA GLU A 449 -3.16 9.22 -23.83
C GLU A 449 -3.63 9.25 -22.37
N ASN A 450 -3.27 8.24 -21.56
CA ASN A 450 -3.65 8.14 -20.16
C ASN A 450 -2.86 9.12 -19.29
N LEU A 451 -1.53 9.15 -19.45
CA LEU A 451 -0.65 9.94 -18.60
C LEU A 451 -0.83 11.46 -18.84
N ASN A 452 -1.13 11.88 -20.08
CA ASN A 452 -1.43 13.30 -20.36
C ASN A 452 -2.72 13.76 -19.66
N VAL A 453 -3.75 12.90 -19.57
CA VAL A 453 -4.98 13.21 -18.81
C VAL A 453 -4.66 13.42 -17.34
N LEU A 454 -3.82 12.55 -16.76
CA LEU A 454 -3.40 12.66 -15.36
C LEU A 454 -2.56 13.94 -15.13
N ILE A 455 -1.63 14.24 -16.03
CA ILE A 455 -0.85 15.50 -16.00
C ILE A 455 -1.79 16.70 -16.00
N ASP A 456 -2.79 16.73 -16.89
CA ASP A 456 -3.73 17.86 -16.97
C ASP A 456 -4.58 17.99 -15.71
N GLN A 457 -4.93 16.87 -15.07
CA GLN A 457 -5.62 16.89 -13.77
C GLN A 457 -4.73 17.48 -12.67
N TYR A 458 -3.48 17.08 -12.58
CA TYR A 458 -2.55 17.58 -11.58
C TYR A 458 -2.22 19.06 -11.82
N VAL A 459 -2.04 19.47 -13.06
CA VAL A 459 -1.88 20.89 -13.44
C VAL A 459 -3.09 21.70 -12.95
N LYS A 460 -4.30 21.23 -13.23
CA LYS A 460 -5.52 21.90 -12.78
C LYS A 460 -5.59 22.02 -11.26
N THR A 461 -5.07 21.02 -10.55
CA THR A 461 -5.03 21.02 -9.08
C THR A 461 -4.07 22.07 -8.53
N ILE A 462 -2.89 22.25 -9.14
CA ILE A 462 -1.83 23.10 -8.55
C ILE A 462 -1.64 24.45 -9.21
N GLU A 463 -2.08 24.70 -10.48
CA GLU A 463 -1.72 25.89 -11.27
C GLU A 463 -2.00 27.21 -10.56
N ALA A 464 -3.16 27.35 -9.89
CA ALA A 464 -3.51 28.55 -9.15
C ALA A 464 -2.54 28.78 -7.96
N TYR A 465 -2.22 27.73 -7.22
CA TYR A 465 -1.27 27.79 -6.11
C TYR A 465 0.16 28.11 -6.59
N VAL A 466 0.56 27.58 -7.74
CA VAL A 466 1.86 27.89 -8.35
C VAL A 466 1.89 29.35 -8.83
N GLU A 467 0.80 29.87 -9.38
CA GLU A 467 0.73 31.29 -9.78
C GLU A 467 0.94 32.22 -8.60
N GLU A 468 0.32 31.90 -7.45
CA GLU A 468 0.40 32.65 -6.20
C GLU A 468 1.67 32.37 -5.38
N ASP A 469 2.52 31.40 -5.76
CA ASP A 469 3.75 31.05 -5.04
C ASP A 469 4.81 32.16 -5.19
N PRO A 470 5.10 32.94 -4.13
CA PRO A 470 6.08 34.03 -4.22
C PRO A 470 7.53 33.53 -4.15
N LYS A 471 7.77 32.28 -3.76
CA LYS A 471 9.10 31.68 -3.57
C LYS A 471 9.52 30.78 -4.75
N LYS A 472 8.67 30.65 -5.81
CA LYS A 472 9.08 29.93 -7.02
C LYS A 472 10.23 30.68 -7.72
N ASP A 473 11.19 29.93 -8.24
CA ASP A 473 12.36 30.45 -8.94
C ASP A 473 12.25 30.35 -10.48
N PHE A 474 11.03 30.11 -10.96
CA PHE A 474 10.69 30.02 -12.38
C PHE A 474 9.46 30.89 -12.71
N THR A 475 9.24 31.16 -13.99
CA THR A 475 8.06 31.88 -14.46
C THR A 475 6.90 30.94 -14.76
N MET A 476 5.65 31.46 -14.77
CA MET A 476 4.49 30.68 -15.24
C MET A 476 4.64 30.24 -16.70
N ALA A 477 5.34 31.01 -17.55
CA ALA A 477 5.68 30.61 -18.90
C ALA A 477 6.60 29.37 -18.89
N SER A 478 7.60 29.34 -18.01
CA SER A 478 8.48 28.18 -17.83
C SER A 478 7.73 26.96 -17.27
N PHE A 479 6.82 27.15 -16.32
CA PHE A 479 5.93 26.09 -15.83
C PHE A 479 5.14 25.45 -16.97
N ARG A 480 4.41 26.25 -17.76
CA ARG A 480 3.59 25.74 -18.89
C ARG A 480 4.43 25.12 -20.01
N SER A 481 5.60 25.67 -20.31
CA SER A 481 6.51 25.07 -21.28
C SER A 481 7.14 23.76 -20.76
N GLY A 482 7.42 23.67 -19.45
CA GLY A 482 7.87 22.46 -18.80
C GLY A 482 6.85 21.32 -18.92
N ILE A 483 5.57 21.60 -18.71
CA ILE A 483 4.48 20.61 -18.90
C ILE A 483 4.44 20.12 -20.35
N THR A 484 4.55 21.03 -21.32
CA THR A 484 4.60 20.66 -22.74
C THR A 484 5.81 19.77 -23.04
N SER A 485 6.96 20.10 -22.47
CA SER A 485 8.19 19.31 -22.62
C SER A 485 8.07 17.93 -22.01
N LEU A 486 7.46 17.81 -20.81
CA LEU A 486 7.20 16.54 -20.14
C LEU A 486 6.30 15.64 -21.01
N LYS A 487 5.19 16.16 -21.53
CA LYS A 487 4.31 15.42 -22.44
C LYS A 487 5.02 14.95 -23.71
N ASN A 488 5.89 15.77 -24.29
CA ASN A 488 6.68 15.42 -25.46
C ASN A 488 7.73 14.34 -25.14
N LEU A 489 8.36 14.41 -23.96
CA LEU A 489 9.30 13.39 -23.50
C LEU A 489 8.58 12.05 -23.38
N ILE A 490 7.45 12.00 -22.68
CA ILE A 490 6.63 10.79 -22.51
C ILE A 490 6.28 10.19 -23.87
N LYS A 491 5.79 11.01 -24.81
CA LYS A 491 5.47 10.54 -26.16
C LYS A 491 6.70 9.96 -26.88
N THR A 492 7.84 10.62 -26.79
CA THR A 492 9.08 10.19 -27.45
C THR A 492 9.58 8.89 -26.86
N ARG A 493 9.60 8.78 -25.52
CA ARG A 493 10.01 7.57 -24.79
C ARG A 493 9.09 6.39 -25.11
N HIS A 494 7.79 6.59 -25.02
CA HIS A 494 6.79 5.56 -25.35
C HIS A 494 6.97 5.06 -26.78
N THR A 495 7.14 5.97 -27.75
CA THR A 495 7.35 5.60 -29.17
C THR A 495 8.63 4.78 -29.33
N TYR A 496 9.71 5.19 -28.66
CA TYR A 496 10.99 4.47 -28.72
C TYR A 496 10.84 3.04 -28.17
N LEU A 497 10.29 2.89 -26.96
CA LEU A 497 10.11 1.59 -26.31
C LEU A 497 9.16 0.69 -27.10
N SER A 498 8.01 1.21 -27.55
CA SER A 498 7.02 0.44 -28.31
C SER A 498 7.54 -0.06 -29.66
N SER A 499 8.55 0.61 -30.22
CA SER A 499 9.21 0.22 -31.46
C SER A 499 10.42 -0.71 -31.25
N HIS A 500 10.81 -0.96 -30.02
CA HIS A 500 11.95 -1.83 -29.71
C HIS A 500 11.66 -3.28 -30.12
N THR A 501 12.64 -3.98 -30.68
CA THR A 501 12.46 -5.33 -31.25
C THR A 501 11.91 -6.36 -30.29
N GLU A 502 12.32 -6.33 -29.01
CA GLU A 502 11.82 -7.25 -28.00
C GLU A 502 10.41 -6.90 -27.50
N LEU A 503 10.10 -5.59 -27.41
CA LEU A 503 8.81 -5.13 -26.93
C LEU A 503 7.70 -5.20 -27.98
N SER A 504 8.06 -5.06 -29.28
CA SER A 504 7.12 -5.09 -30.41
C SER A 504 6.67 -6.50 -30.79
N LYS A 505 7.35 -7.56 -30.29
CA LYS A 505 6.89 -8.94 -30.49
C LYS A 505 5.59 -9.15 -29.74
N ALA A 506 4.53 -9.51 -30.46
CA ALA A 506 3.24 -9.75 -29.84
C ALA A 506 3.25 -11.06 -29.03
N PRO A 507 2.79 -11.03 -27.77
CA PRO A 507 2.59 -12.24 -26.98
C PRO A 507 1.28 -12.93 -27.37
N PRO A 508 1.03 -14.16 -26.89
CA PRO A 508 -0.31 -14.75 -26.93
C PRO A 508 -1.31 -13.90 -26.13
N SER A 509 -2.57 -14.19 -26.23
CA SER A 509 -3.62 -13.49 -25.47
C SER A 509 -4.26 -14.43 -24.46
N ILE A 510 -4.56 -13.92 -23.25
CA ILE A 510 -5.41 -14.57 -22.26
C ILE A 510 -6.66 -13.69 -22.13
N SER A 511 -7.76 -14.12 -22.77
CA SER A 511 -8.97 -13.33 -22.83
C SER A 511 -9.82 -13.40 -21.56
N SER A 512 -9.74 -14.51 -20.84
CA SER A 512 -10.41 -14.69 -19.55
C SER A 512 -9.75 -15.77 -18.71
N VAL A 513 -9.85 -15.60 -17.39
CA VAL A 513 -9.56 -16.64 -16.40
C VAL A 513 -10.77 -16.76 -15.48
N SER A 514 -11.22 -17.98 -15.22
CA SER A 514 -12.45 -18.24 -14.47
C SER A 514 -12.32 -19.42 -13.51
N ILE A 515 -13.15 -19.38 -12.48
CA ILE A 515 -13.33 -20.46 -11.50
C ILE A 515 -14.74 -21.01 -11.69
N PRO A 516 -14.92 -22.17 -12.37
CA PRO A 516 -16.25 -22.67 -12.72
C PRO A 516 -17.08 -23.14 -11.53
N THR A 517 -16.44 -23.45 -10.40
CA THR A 517 -17.10 -23.93 -9.19
C THR A 517 -16.69 -23.11 -7.98
N VAL A 518 -17.57 -23.03 -6.97
CA VAL A 518 -17.25 -22.33 -5.73
C VAL A 518 -16.06 -23.03 -5.03
N PRO A 519 -14.98 -22.29 -4.71
CA PRO A 519 -13.84 -22.82 -3.97
C PRO A 519 -14.23 -23.29 -2.56
N MET A 520 -14.00 -24.56 -2.26
CA MET A 520 -14.36 -25.19 -1.00
C MET A 520 -13.13 -25.83 -0.36
N ASN A 521 -13.10 -25.88 0.97
CA ASN A 521 -11.98 -26.45 1.73
C ASN A 521 -11.81 -27.99 1.60
N ASP A 522 -12.81 -28.70 1.08
CA ASP A 522 -12.79 -30.15 0.89
C ASP A 522 -12.56 -30.59 -0.56
N LYS A 523 -12.33 -29.66 -1.47
CA LYS A 523 -12.18 -29.93 -2.91
C LYS A 523 -11.10 -29.09 -3.55
N LYS A 524 -10.48 -29.65 -4.57
CA LYS A 524 -9.63 -28.88 -5.48
C LYS A 524 -10.42 -27.75 -6.15
N THR A 525 -9.80 -26.61 -6.36
CA THR A 525 -10.37 -25.49 -7.12
C THR A 525 -9.86 -25.55 -8.54
N VAL A 526 -10.75 -25.71 -9.50
CA VAL A 526 -10.40 -25.72 -10.93
C VAL A 526 -10.28 -24.28 -11.43
N ILE A 527 -9.24 -24.01 -12.21
CA ILE A 527 -9.01 -22.73 -12.89
C ILE A 527 -9.01 -23.01 -14.40
N HIS A 528 -9.81 -22.25 -15.13
CA HIS A 528 -9.81 -22.25 -16.60
C HIS A 528 -9.23 -20.94 -17.12
N ALA A 529 -8.40 -21.02 -18.16
CA ALA A 529 -7.87 -19.89 -18.90
C ALA A 529 -8.17 -20.03 -20.38
N GLN A 530 -8.82 -19.05 -20.99
CA GLN A 530 -9.01 -19.00 -22.44
C GLN A 530 -7.80 -18.32 -23.06
N VAL A 531 -7.00 -19.09 -23.82
CA VAL A 531 -5.72 -18.65 -24.39
C VAL A 531 -5.73 -18.83 -25.89
N GLU A 532 -5.18 -17.83 -26.61
CA GLU A 532 -5.05 -17.85 -28.07
C GLU A 532 -3.66 -17.38 -28.48
N GLY A 533 -3.03 -18.04 -29.43
CA GLY A 533 -1.77 -17.63 -30.02
C GLY A 533 -1.92 -16.38 -30.89
N PHE A 534 -0.81 -15.73 -31.20
CA PHE A 534 -0.82 -14.55 -32.05
C PHE A 534 -0.46 -14.90 -33.51
N GLY A 535 -1.36 -14.64 -34.46
CA GLY A 535 -1.18 -14.94 -35.87
C GLY A 535 -1.02 -16.42 -36.12
N ASP A 536 0.10 -16.84 -36.73
CA ASP A 536 0.41 -18.25 -36.98
C ASP A 536 1.23 -18.91 -35.86
N GLU A 537 1.55 -18.15 -34.80
CA GLU A 537 2.29 -18.67 -33.64
C GLU A 537 1.35 -19.44 -32.72
N GLY A 538 1.75 -20.62 -32.29
CA GLY A 538 1.03 -21.44 -31.33
C GLY A 538 1.34 -21.07 -29.87
N ILE A 539 0.83 -21.90 -28.97
CA ILE A 539 1.10 -21.81 -27.53
C ILE A 539 2.18 -22.88 -27.20
N ASP A 540 3.26 -22.43 -26.58
CA ASP A 540 4.31 -23.31 -26.04
C ASP A 540 3.88 -23.92 -24.71
N SER A 541 3.41 -23.09 -23.79
CA SER A 541 3.00 -23.52 -22.46
C SER A 541 2.08 -22.52 -21.80
N VAL A 542 1.21 -23.02 -20.90
CA VAL A 542 0.39 -22.20 -20.01
C VAL A 542 0.62 -22.67 -18.57
N HIS A 543 0.83 -21.76 -17.66
CA HIS A 543 1.12 -22.05 -16.26
C HIS A 543 0.23 -21.27 -15.32
N LEU A 544 -0.27 -21.99 -14.31
CA LEU A 544 -0.97 -21.42 -13.17
C LEU A 544 0.02 -21.26 -12.02
N TYR A 545 0.08 -20.07 -11.46
CA TYR A 545 0.81 -19.76 -10.24
C TYR A 545 -0.17 -19.47 -9.12
N TYR A 546 0.03 -20.06 -7.94
CA TYR A 546 -0.87 -19.86 -6.82
C TYR A 546 -0.16 -19.94 -5.47
N ARG A 547 -0.69 -19.24 -4.47
CA ARG A 547 -0.26 -19.33 -3.06
C ARG A 547 -1.41 -18.98 -2.11
N SER A 548 -1.37 -19.51 -0.89
CA SER A 548 -2.16 -18.99 0.22
C SER A 548 -1.40 -17.87 0.94
N GLY A 549 -2.12 -16.95 1.55
CA GLY A 549 -1.50 -15.84 2.29
C GLY A 549 -1.08 -14.65 1.41
N SER A 550 -0.46 -13.65 2.05
CA SER A 550 -0.05 -12.38 1.42
C SER A 550 1.40 -12.37 0.94
N THR A 551 2.26 -13.20 1.52
CA THR A 551 3.71 -13.26 1.28
C THR A 551 4.13 -14.66 0.82
N GLY A 552 5.40 -14.85 0.50
CA GLY A 552 5.96 -16.14 0.09
C GLY A 552 5.97 -16.38 -1.42
N SER A 553 6.56 -17.51 -1.83
CA SER A 553 6.69 -17.90 -3.23
C SER A 553 5.41 -18.54 -3.76
N TYR A 554 5.15 -18.35 -5.06
CA TYR A 554 4.06 -19.02 -5.74
C TYR A 554 4.45 -20.46 -6.12
N LEU A 555 3.52 -21.37 -5.93
CA LEU A 555 3.60 -22.72 -6.50
C LEU A 555 3.19 -22.66 -7.97
N LYS A 556 3.88 -23.40 -8.83
CA LYS A 556 3.66 -23.44 -10.27
C LYS A 556 3.00 -24.77 -10.66
N SER A 557 1.97 -24.70 -11.49
CA SER A 557 1.30 -25.87 -12.09
C SER A 557 1.10 -25.65 -13.59
N GLU A 558 1.34 -26.67 -14.40
CA GLU A 558 1.04 -26.62 -15.83
C GLU A 558 -0.47 -26.66 -16.05
N MET A 559 -0.96 -25.89 -17.02
CA MET A 559 -2.35 -25.91 -17.50
C MET A 559 -2.37 -26.55 -18.88
N LEU A 560 -3.30 -27.47 -19.11
CA LEU A 560 -3.39 -28.26 -20.35
C LEU A 560 -4.74 -28.05 -21.04
N ASP A 561 -4.75 -28.17 -22.37
CA ASP A 561 -5.93 -28.16 -23.24
C ASP A 561 -5.99 -29.55 -23.93
N ASP A 562 -6.22 -30.62 -23.14
CA ASP A 562 -6.16 -32.02 -23.59
C ASP A 562 -7.44 -32.82 -23.30
N GLY A 563 -8.48 -32.20 -22.77
CA GLY A 563 -9.76 -32.83 -22.40
C GLY A 563 -9.72 -33.66 -21.12
N ASN A 564 -8.58 -33.66 -20.36
CA ASN A 564 -8.43 -34.51 -19.17
C ASN A 564 -8.13 -33.74 -17.87
N HIS A 565 -7.71 -32.48 -17.98
CA HIS A 565 -7.29 -31.65 -16.85
C HIS A 565 -8.35 -30.61 -16.45
N ASP A 566 -9.61 -31.00 -16.47
CA ASP A 566 -10.77 -30.16 -16.20
C ASP A 566 -10.93 -28.99 -17.22
N ASP A 567 -10.36 -29.13 -18.43
CA ASP A 567 -10.30 -28.14 -19.52
C ASP A 567 -11.46 -28.21 -20.50
N LEU A 568 -12.47 -29.03 -20.20
CA LEU A 568 -13.72 -29.27 -20.96
C LEU A 568 -13.53 -30.14 -22.22
N GLU A 569 -12.80 -29.69 -23.25
CA GLU A 569 -12.64 -30.35 -24.54
C GLU A 569 -11.27 -30.04 -25.14
N ALA A 570 -10.56 -31.07 -25.57
CA ALA A 570 -9.21 -30.90 -26.12
C ALA A 570 -9.17 -29.97 -27.36
N GLY A 571 -8.21 -29.07 -27.40
CA GLY A 571 -7.95 -28.22 -28.54
C GLY A 571 -8.95 -27.08 -28.73
N ASN A 572 -9.71 -26.71 -27.70
CA ASN A 572 -10.69 -25.62 -27.78
C ASN A 572 -10.13 -24.27 -27.29
N GLY A 573 -8.85 -24.22 -26.88
CA GLY A 573 -8.17 -23.02 -26.35
C GLY A 573 -8.46 -22.75 -24.89
N VAL A 574 -9.24 -23.62 -24.21
CA VAL A 574 -9.43 -23.53 -22.75
C VAL A 574 -8.42 -24.43 -22.08
N TYR A 575 -7.50 -23.83 -21.37
CA TYR A 575 -6.48 -24.52 -20.57
C TYR A 575 -6.98 -24.69 -19.14
N GLY A 576 -6.86 -25.91 -18.60
CA GLY A 576 -7.31 -26.26 -17.25
C GLY A 576 -6.18 -26.67 -16.33
N ALA A 577 -6.28 -26.29 -15.07
CA ALA A 577 -5.49 -26.83 -13.97
C ALA A 577 -6.26 -26.72 -12.66
N SER A 578 -5.80 -27.42 -11.63
CA SER A 578 -6.46 -27.39 -10.34
C SER A 578 -5.50 -27.02 -9.21
N ILE A 579 -5.98 -26.19 -8.30
CA ILE A 579 -5.33 -25.81 -7.04
C ILE A 579 -5.80 -26.78 -5.96
N PRO A 580 -4.92 -27.38 -5.15
CA PRO A 580 -5.32 -28.25 -4.04
C PRO A 580 -6.19 -27.49 -3.02
N PRO A 581 -6.97 -28.19 -2.20
CA PRO A 581 -7.78 -27.54 -1.18
C PRO A 581 -6.90 -26.84 -0.14
N PHE A 582 -7.36 -25.64 0.27
CA PHE A 582 -6.80 -24.85 1.37
C PHE A 582 -7.84 -24.75 2.49
N LEU A 583 -7.45 -24.21 3.63
CA LEU A 583 -8.32 -24.10 4.80
C LEU A 583 -9.44 -23.07 4.55
N ALA A 584 -10.57 -23.26 5.20
CA ALA A 584 -11.68 -22.31 5.11
C ALA A 584 -11.24 -20.91 5.58
N GLY A 585 -11.67 -19.87 4.87
CA GLY A 585 -11.29 -18.50 5.09
C GLY A 585 -9.95 -18.09 4.45
N ASP A 586 -9.13 -19.03 4.00
CA ASP A 586 -7.90 -18.68 3.29
C ASP A 586 -8.19 -17.85 2.05
N LYS A 587 -7.35 -16.83 1.84
CA LYS A 587 -7.27 -16.08 0.58
C LYS A 587 -6.20 -16.72 -0.28
N VAL A 588 -6.61 -17.36 -1.37
CA VAL A 588 -5.70 -17.93 -2.36
C VAL A 588 -5.50 -16.93 -3.48
N ARG A 589 -4.26 -16.53 -3.67
CA ARG A 589 -3.81 -15.63 -4.74
C ARG A 589 -3.32 -16.47 -5.91
N TYR A 590 -3.68 -16.08 -7.12
CA TYR A 590 -3.26 -16.82 -8.32
C TYR A 590 -3.17 -15.89 -9.53
N TYR A 591 -2.33 -16.28 -10.48
CA TYR A 591 -2.23 -15.68 -11.80
C TYR A 591 -1.85 -16.74 -12.84
N VAL A 592 -2.10 -16.45 -14.11
CA VAL A 592 -1.80 -17.34 -15.23
C VAL A 592 -0.79 -16.69 -16.15
N GLU A 593 0.20 -17.47 -16.61
CA GLU A 593 1.15 -17.12 -17.65
C GLU A 593 0.89 -17.95 -18.89
N ALA A 594 0.86 -17.33 -20.06
CA ALA A 594 0.88 -18.03 -21.33
C ALA A 594 2.11 -17.61 -22.15
N ARG A 595 2.76 -18.58 -22.78
CA ARG A 595 3.97 -18.41 -23.61
C ARG A 595 3.71 -18.84 -25.04
N SER A 596 4.17 -18.01 -25.98
CA SER A 596 4.16 -18.33 -27.40
C SER A 596 5.22 -19.41 -27.73
N ASP A 597 4.98 -20.18 -28.78
CA ASP A 597 5.96 -21.14 -29.33
C ASP A 597 7.02 -20.49 -30.21
N ASN A 598 6.98 -19.14 -30.36
CA ASN A 598 8.01 -18.41 -31.08
C ASN A 598 9.41 -18.53 -30.42
N PHE A 599 10.45 -18.17 -31.19
CA PHE A 599 11.84 -18.27 -30.73
C PHE A 599 12.11 -17.57 -29.38
N SER A 600 11.47 -16.44 -29.15
CA SER A 600 11.67 -15.64 -27.92
C SER A 600 10.84 -16.13 -26.75
N LYS A 601 9.87 -17.04 -26.97
CA LYS A 601 8.91 -17.50 -25.95
C LYS A 601 8.19 -16.32 -25.28
N THR A 602 7.68 -15.41 -26.12
CA THR A 602 7.00 -14.21 -25.60
C THR A 602 5.89 -14.56 -24.62
N SER A 603 5.88 -13.89 -23.46
CA SER A 603 4.96 -14.18 -22.37
C SER A 603 3.91 -13.10 -22.16
N VAL A 604 2.76 -13.49 -21.65
CA VAL A 604 1.68 -12.63 -21.13
C VAL A 604 1.17 -13.18 -19.80
N PHE A 605 0.67 -12.31 -18.96
CA PHE A 605 0.10 -12.67 -17.65
C PHE A 605 -1.36 -12.24 -17.53
N TYR A 606 -2.14 -13.00 -16.75
CA TYR A 606 -3.48 -12.63 -16.34
C TYR A 606 -3.67 -12.84 -14.81
N PRO A 607 -3.99 -11.79 -14.04
CA PRO A 607 -3.97 -10.38 -14.47
C PRO A 607 -2.57 -9.97 -14.96
N ALA A 608 -2.51 -8.94 -15.80
CA ALA A 608 -1.23 -8.46 -16.37
C ALA A 608 -0.24 -7.94 -15.31
N THR A 609 -0.73 -7.69 -14.10
CA THR A 609 0.02 -7.32 -12.90
C THR A 609 0.74 -8.49 -12.22
N ALA A 610 0.41 -9.74 -12.60
CA ALA A 610 1.01 -10.95 -12.04
C ALA A 610 1.02 -10.93 -10.49
N GLU A 611 2.19 -10.98 -9.84
CA GLU A 611 2.30 -11.05 -8.37
C GLU A 611 1.96 -9.73 -7.66
N SER A 612 2.06 -8.57 -8.32
CA SER A 612 1.81 -7.28 -7.68
C SER A 612 0.33 -7.04 -7.36
N ASP A 613 -0.58 -7.53 -8.21
CA ASP A 613 -2.03 -7.48 -7.99
C ASP A 613 -2.69 -8.73 -8.61
N PRO A 614 -2.53 -9.89 -7.97
CA PRO A 614 -3.01 -11.18 -8.47
C PRO A 614 -4.53 -11.31 -8.34
N SER A 615 -5.10 -12.23 -9.07
CA SER A 615 -6.47 -12.69 -8.82
C SER A 615 -6.55 -13.37 -7.44
N VAL A 616 -7.67 -13.16 -6.74
CA VAL A 616 -7.87 -13.70 -5.38
C VAL A 616 -9.22 -14.38 -5.28
N TYR A 617 -9.26 -15.55 -4.65
CA TYR A 617 -10.50 -16.13 -4.17
C TYR A 617 -10.38 -16.49 -2.68
N ARG A 618 -11.53 -16.53 -2.00
CA ARG A 618 -11.63 -17.02 -0.63
C ARG A 618 -12.17 -18.44 -0.61
N VAL A 619 -11.52 -19.31 0.14
CA VAL A 619 -11.95 -20.69 0.37
C VAL A 619 -13.15 -20.67 1.31
N LYS A 620 -14.27 -21.27 0.87
CA LYS A 620 -15.47 -21.40 1.70
C LYS A 620 -15.41 -22.69 2.50
N SER A 621 -15.98 -22.65 3.70
CA SER A 621 -16.23 -23.85 4.50
C SER A 621 -17.28 -24.71 3.80
N LYS A 622 -17.07 -26.02 3.82
CA LYS A 622 -18.16 -26.94 3.59
C LYS A 622 -19.18 -26.75 4.71
N ASN A 623 -20.41 -26.41 4.37
CA ASN A 623 -21.49 -26.43 5.36
C ASN A 623 -21.55 -27.83 5.95
N THR A 624 -21.16 -27.97 7.19
CA THR A 624 -21.55 -29.13 7.99
C THR A 624 -22.97 -28.83 8.43
N ASP A 625 -23.93 -29.65 8.03
CA ASP A 625 -25.30 -29.65 8.58
C ASP A 625 -25.30 -30.04 10.07
N GLN A 626 -24.13 -30.03 10.73
CA GLN A 626 -23.98 -30.29 12.15
C GLN A 626 -23.95 -28.99 12.92
N ASP A 627 -24.84 -28.87 13.89
CA ASP A 627 -24.79 -27.79 14.89
C ASP A 627 -23.40 -27.79 15.56
N SER A 628 -22.76 -26.63 15.60
CA SER A 628 -21.48 -26.48 16.30
C SER A 628 -21.65 -26.84 17.79
N PRO A 629 -20.77 -27.64 18.36
CA PRO A 629 -20.84 -27.94 19.80
C PRO A 629 -20.58 -26.72 20.67
N VAL A 630 -19.87 -25.70 20.12
CA VAL A 630 -19.57 -24.44 20.79
C VAL A 630 -19.99 -23.29 19.89
N ILE A 631 -20.70 -22.35 20.43
CA ILE A 631 -21.22 -21.17 19.72
C ILE A 631 -20.78 -19.88 20.43
N ILE A 632 -20.77 -18.78 19.69
CA ILE A 632 -20.65 -17.44 20.25
C ILE A 632 -22.01 -17.11 20.90
N ASN A 633 -22.00 -16.89 22.21
CA ASN A 633 -23.23 -16.66 22.99
C ASN A 633 -23.53 -15.18 23.14
N GLU A 634 -22.56 -14.42 23.62
CA GLU A 634 -22.70 -13.01 23.95
C GLU A 634 -21.34 -12.33 23.79
N PHE A 635 -21.33 -11.03 23.50
CA PHE A 635 -20.08 -10.23 23.49
C PHE A 635 -20.39 -8.76 23.75
N MET A 636 -19.35 -8.03 24.16
CA MET A 636 -19.42 -6.59 24.45
C MET A 636 -18.19 -5.91 23.85
N ALA A 637 -18.40 -4.98 22.93
CA ALA A 637 -17.35 -4.23 22.23
C ALA A 637 -17.10 -2.84 22.83
N SER A 638 -17.66 -2.52 23.98
CA SER A 638 -17.39 -1.29 24.74
C SER A 638 -17.78 -1.51 26.21
N ASN A 639 -16.85 -2.01 27.01
CA ASN A 639 -17.03 -2.29 28.42
C ASN A 639 -16.31 -1.23 29.27
N LYS A 640 -17.07 -0.53 30.13
CA LYS A 640 -16.49 0.46 31.05
C LYS A 640 -16.70 0.13 32.53
N VAL A 641 -17.80 -0.55 32.85
CA VAL A 641 -18.18 -0.81 34.26
C VAL A 641 -18.87 -2.17 34.47
N THR A 642 -19.09 -2.96 33.40
CA THR A 642 -19.95 -4.15 33.46
C THR A 642 -19.22 -5.36 34.03
N LEU A 643 -18.13 -5.75 33.44
CA LEU A 643 -17.38 -6.95 33.82
C LEU A 643 -15.88 -6.66 33.77
N PRO A 644 -15.16 -6.63 34.89
CA PRO A 644 -13.72 -6.52 34.91
C PRO A 644 -13.07 -7.87 34.56
N ASP A 645 -11.92 -7.82 33.92
CA ASP A 645 -11.05 -8.97 33.73
C ASP A 645 -10.41 -9.45 35.03
N PRO A 646 -9.64 -10.56 35.07
CA PRO A 646 -8.95 -11.02 36.27
C PRO A 646 -7.93 -10.02 36.84
N GLN A 647 -7.45 -9.06 36.07
CA GLN A 647 -6.52 -8.00 36.46
C GLN A 647 -7.25 -6.77 37.00
N GLY A 648 -8.56 -6.69 36.83
CA GLY A 648 -9.43 -5.60 37.28
C GLY A 648 -9.66 -4.51 36.25
N GLU A 649 -9.29 -4.74 34.99
CA GLU A 649 -9.51 -3.83 33.88
C GLU A 649 -10.84 -4.11 33.19
N PHE A 650 -11.44 -3.11 32.52
CA PHE A 650 -12.73 -3.24 31.84
C PHE A 650 -12.51 -3.28 30.35
N ASP A 651 -12.16 -4.48 29.87
CA ASP A 651 -11.90 -4.72 28.46
C ASP A 651 -13.10 -5.35 27.73
N ASP A 652 -13.08 -5.30 26.41
CA ASP A 652 -14.06 -5.98 25.59
C ASP A 652 -14.01 -7.49 25.84
N TRP A 653 -15.12 -8.18 25.69
CA TRP A 653 -15.17 -9.61 25.95
C TRP A 653 -16.09 -10.35 24.98
N ILE A 654 -15.77 -11.63 24.78
CA ILE A 654 -16.55 -12.60 24.00
C ILE A 654 -16.84 -13.80 24.86
N GLU A 655 -18.10 -14.20 24.95
CA GLU A 655 -18.52 -15.40 25.64
C GLU A 655 -18.87 -16.51 24.65
N LEU A 656 -18.29 -17.69 24.87
CA LEU A 656 -18.59 -18.92 24.17
C LEU A 656 -19.48 -19.81 25.04
N HIS A 657 -20.38 -20.55 24.40
CA HIS A 657 -21.27 -21.51 25.05
C HIS A 657 -21.11 -22.91 24.47
N ASN A 658 -20.78 -23.88 25.29
CA ASN A 658 -20.84 -25.28 24.94
C ASN A 658 -22.30 -25.75 25.07
N THR A 659 -22.94 -26.03 23.95
CA THR A 659 -24.36 -26.44 23.87
C THR A 659 -24.56 -27.93 24.06
N THR A 660 -23.50 -28.71 24.39
CA THR A 660 -23.56 -30.17 24.51
C THR A 660 -23.54 -30.63 25.94
N ASP A 661 -23.99 -31.86 26.16
CA ASP A 661 -23.95 -32.53 27.46
C ASP A 661 -22.56 -33.12 27.84
N ASN A 662 -21.55 -32.84 27.03
CA ASN A 662 -20.17 -33.28 27.25
C ASN A 662 -19.22 -32.09 27.28
N GLU A 663 -18.08 -32.24 27.93
CA GLU A 663 -16.99 -31.31 27.85
C GLU A 663 -16.46 -31.24 26.42
N VAL A 664 -16.17 -30.03 25.89
CA VAL A 664 -15.59 -29.80 24.56
C VAL A 664 -14.19 -29.21 24.76
N ASN A 665 -13.19 -29.87 24.17
CA ASN A 665 -11.84 -29.36 24.06
C ASN A 665 -11.73 -28.45 22.82
N ILE A 666 -11.42 -27.20 23.05
CA ILE A 666 -11.23 -26.18 22.00
C ILE A 666 -9.75 -25.75 21.86
N SER A 667 -8.81 -26.53 22.43
CA SER A 667 -7.38 -26.29 22.24
C SER A 667 -7.04 -26.24 20.76
N GLY A 668 -6.28 -25.21 20.32
CA GLY A 668 -5.92 -25.05 18.93
C GLY A 668 -7.05 -24.53 18.02
N TRP A 669 -8.26 -24.29 18.54
CA TRP A 669 -9.28 -23.53 17.83
C TRP A 669 -8.86 -22.06 17.74
N TYR A 670 -9.56 -21.27 16.93
CA TYR A 670 -9.23 -19.86 16.70
C TYR A 670 -10.44 -18.97 16.94
N LEU A 671 -10.14 -17.77 17.44
CA LEU A 671 -11.09 -16.67 17.57
C LEU A 671 -10.56 -15.47 16.78
N SER A 672 -11.43 -14.76 16.09
CA SER A 672 -11.04 -13.62 15.25
C SER A 672 -12.14 -12.57 15.16
N ASP A 673 -11.74 -11.31 15.05
CA ASP A 673 -12.57 -10.16 14.68
C ASP A 673 -12.59 -9.93 13.17
N ASN A 674 -11.79 -10.67 12.41
CA ASN A 674 -11.56 -10.43 10.99
C ASN A 674 -11.86 -11.68 10.13
N PRO A 675 -12.92 -11.67 9.29
CA PRO A 675 -13.22 -12.78 8.38
C PRO A 675 -12.10 -13.08 7.38
N ASP A 676 -11.20 -12.13 7.16
CA ASP A 676 -10.07 -12.28 6.27
C ASP A 676 -8.87 -12.97 6.93
N ASN A 677 -8.88 -13.05 8.26
CA ASN A 677 -7.89 -13.77 9.06
C ASN A 677 -8.59 -14.61 10.14
N PRO A 678 -9.20 -15.74 9.82
CA PRO A 678 -9.93 -16.55 10.78
C PRO A 678 -9.05 -17.23 11.84
N ARG A 679 -7.72 -17.16 11.71
CA ARG A 679 -6.72 -17.71 12.63
C ARG A 679 -6.02 -16.64 13.47
N LYS A 680 -6.65 -15.49 13.71
CA LYS A 680 -6.01 -14.32 14.33
C LYS A 680 -5.49 -14.61 15.74
N TRP A 681 -6.24 -15.35 16.56
CA TRP A 681 -5.84 -15.77 17.89
C TRP A 681 -6.17 -17.25 18.12
N VAL A 682 -5.24 -18.00 18.69
CA VAL A 682 -5.36 -19.44 18.93
C VAL A 682 -5.65 -19.72 20.41
N PHE A 683 -6.64 -20.57 20.69
CA PHE A 683 -6.90 -21.06 22.04
C PHE A 683 -5.72 -21.90 22.54
N PRO A 684 -5.13 -21.57 23.71
CA PRO A 684 -4.01 -22.30 24.26
C PRO A 684 -4.35 -23.77 24.56
N GLU A 685 -3.31 -24.59 24.64
CA GLU A 685 -3.49 -26.01 25.04
C GLU A 685 -4.14 -26.12 26.41
N GLY A 686 -5.09 -27.04 26.54
CA GLY A 686 -5.89 -27.22 27.76
C GLY A 686 -7.14 -26.34 27.85
N SER A 687 -7.45 -25.56 26.79
CA SER A 687 -8.70 -24.81 26.73
C SER A 687 -9.89 -25.76 26.55
N VAL A 688 -10.72 -25.87 27.59
CA VAL A 688 -11.91 -26.74 27.60
C VAL A 688 -13.13 -25.98 28.10
N ILE A 689 -14.30 -26.32 27.58
CA ILE A 689 -15.59 -25.79 28.05
C ILE A 689 -16.41 -26.97 28.57
N ALA A 690 -16.74 -26.96 29.87
CA ALA A 690 -17.56 -28.02 30.47
C ALA A 690 -18.94 -28.09 29.82
N ALA A 691 -19.64 -29.23 30.00
CA ALA A 691 -20.98 -29.46 29.48
C ALA A 691 -21.94 -28.30 29.85
N ASN A 692 -22.69 -27.78 28.92
CA ASN A 692 -23.69 -26.70 29.09
C ASN A 692 -23.14 -25.45 29.80
N SER A 693 -21.82 -25.16 29.64
CA SER A 693 -21.13 -24.08 30.36
C SER A 693 -20.64 -22.99 29.41
N PHE A 694 -20.27 -21.86 30.01
CA PHE A 694 -19.80 -20.67 29.31
C PHE A 694 -18.30 -20.46 29.54
N LEU A 695 -17.63 -19.80 28.60
CA LEU A 695 -16.22 -19.44 28.65
C LEU A 695 -16.06 -18.00 28.13
N ILE A 696 -15.45 -17.12 28.91
CA ILE A 696 -15.17 -15.76 28.55
C ILE A 696 -13.74 -15.65 28.00
N VAL A 697 -13.58 -14.92 26.91
CA VAL A 697 -12.32 -14.48 26.32
C VAL A 697 -12.31 -12.96 26.30
N TRP A 698 -11.28 -12.36 26.88
CA TRP A 698 -11.05 -10.92 26.87
C TRP A 698 -10.42 -10.52 25.54
N ALA A 699 -10.98 -9.51 24.89
CA ALA A 699 -10.49 -8.98 23.64
C ALA A 699 -9.81 -7.63 23.90
N ASP A 700 -8.55 -7.67 24.32
CA ASP A 700 -7.80 -6.56 24.92
C ASP A 700 -6.45 -6.25 24.26
N GLU A 701 -6.09 -6.98 23.19
CA GLU A 701 -4.80 -6.92 22.48
C GLU A 701 -3.60 -7.47 23.27
N ASP A 702 -3.75 -7.90 24.51
CA ASP A 702 -2.65 -8.36 25.34
C ASP A 702 -2.11 -9.74 24.90
N GLY A 703 -2.96 -10.58 24.33
CA GLY A 703 -2.62 -11.90 23.81
C GLY A 703 -2.10 -12.89 24.86
N LYS A 704 -1.64 -12.41 26.02
CA LYS A 704 -1.17 -13.20 27.18
C LYS A 704 -1.29 -12.39 28.45
N ALA A 705 -2.07 -12.88 29.41
CA ALA A 705 -2.11 -12.37 30.77
C ALA A 705 -1.89 -13.51 31.79
N PRO A 706 -1.58 -13.20 33.07
CA PRO A 706 -1.32 -14.22 34.11
C PRO A 706 -2.51 -15.12 34.38
N GLU A 707 -3.72 -14.60 34.26
CA GLU A 707 -4.98 -15.32 34.50
C GLU A 707 -6.01 -14.88 33.44
N GLY A 708 -6.83 -15.81 32.98
CA GLY A 708 -7.84 -15.58 31.93
C GLY A 708 -7.39 -15.96 30.52
N LEU A 709 -8.29 -15.88 29.58
CA LEU A 709 -8.00 -16.00 28.15
C LEU A 709 -8.06 -14.61 27.53
N HIS A 710 -6.94 -14.14 26.98
CA HIS A 710 -6.77 -12.80 26.43
C HIS A 710 -6.40 -12.90 24.96
N ALA A 711 -7.24 -12.37 24.12
CA ALA A 711 -7.03 -12.36 22.68
C ALA A 711 -6.08 -11.21 22.26
N ASN A 712 -5.43 -11.36 21.12
CA ASN A 712 -4.50 -10.38 20.55
C ASN A 712 -5.21 -9.32 19.70
N PHE A 713 -6.48 -9.05 19.97
CA PHE A 713 -7.30 -8.06 19.27
C PHE A 713 -8.35 -7.45 20.21
N LYS A 714 -8.89 -6.29 19.85
CA LYS A 714 -10.05 -5.63 20.47
C LYS A 714 -11.24 -5.68 19.54
N LEU A 715 -12.45 -5.56 20.13
CA LEU A 715 -13.66 -5.42 19.34
C LEU A 715 -13.92 -3.94 19.03
N SER A 716 -14.35 -3.66 17.80
CA SER A 716 -14.77 -2.31 17.42
C SER A 716 -16.22 -2.04 17.85
N SER A 717 -16.42 -1.03 18.69
CA SER A 717 -17.78 -0.59 19.08
C SER A 717 -18.61 -0.07 17.89
N TYR A 718 -18.01 0.17 16.73
CA TYR A 718 -18.68 0.59 15.49
C TYR A 718 -19.21 -0.55 14.64
N GLY A 719 -18.89 -1.77 15.04
CA GLY A 719 -19.31 -2.97 14.35
C GLY A 719 -18.21 -3.59 13.53
N GLU A 720 -18.17 -4.90 13.55
CA GLU A 720 -17.28 -5.78 12.80
C GLU A 720 -17.81 -7.22 12.81
N SER A 721 -16.94 -8.20 12.75
CA SER A 721 -17.29 -9.61 12.83
C SER A 721 -16.65 -10.27 14.04
N VAL A 722 -17.30 -11.28 14.60
CA VAL A 722 -16.67 -12.26 15.52
C VAL A 722 -16.81 -13.64 14.90
N LEU A 723 -15.68 -14.37 14.81
CA LEU A 723 -15.62 -15.71 14.22
C LEU A 723 -15.00 -16.68 15.20
N LEU A 724 -15.62 -17.84 15.34
CA LEU A 724 -15.06 -19.01 16.00
C LEU A 724 -14.76 -20.05 14.94
N SER A 725 -13.53 -20.55 14.85
CA SER A 725 -13.17 -21.61 13.92
C SER A 725 -12.41 -22.75 14.59
N SER A 726 -12.58 -23.96 14.06
CA SER A 726 -11.90 -25.16 14.58
C SER A 726 -10.40 -25.12 14.29
N SER A 727 -9.65 -26.05 14.89
CA SER A 727 -8.21 -26.19 14.67
C SER A 727 -7.87 -26.54 13.22
N ASP A 728 -6.62 -26.31 12.82
CA ASP A 728 -6.12 -26.67 11.49
C ASP A 728 -6.16 -28.18 11.25
N GLU A 729 -6.03 -29.01 12.30
CA GLU A 729 -6.19 -30.46 12.22
C GLU A 729 -7.58 -30.88 11.77
N THR A 730 -8.58 -30.07 12.05
CA THR A 730 -9.97 -30.24 11.61
C THR A 730 -10.35 -29.34 10.45
N MET A 731 -9.36 -28.88 9.67
CA MET A 731 -9.50 -28.07 8.44
C MET A 731 -9.98 -26.64 8.69
N ASN A 732 -9.81 -26.07 9.87
CA ASN A 732 -10.22 -24.69 10.21
C ASN A 732 -11.66 -24.37 9.75
N LEU A 733 -12.61 -25.21 10.15
CA LEU A 733 -14.02 -25.00 9.83
C LEU A 733 -14.56 -23.80 10.61
N ILE A 734 -15.29 -22.91 9.98
CA ILE A 734 -16.03 -21.86 10.69
C ILE A 734 -17.15 -22.54 11.48
N MET A 735 -17.02 -22.53 12.81
CA MET A 735 -17.93 -23.14 13.75
C MET A 735 -19.10 -22.21 14.06
N ASP A 736 -18.82 -20.92 14.21
CA ASP A 736 -19.84 -19.85 14.37
C ASP A 736 -19.30 -18.51 13.87
N HIS A 737 -20.18 -17.63 13.41
CA HIS A 737 -19.82 -16.33 12.88
C HIS A 737 -20.96 -15.33 13.04
N ILE A 738 -20.65 -14.19 13.58
CA ILE A 738 -21.56 -13.06 13.74
C ILE A 738 -20.95 -11.82 13.11
N GLN A 739 -21.76 -11.07 12.36
CA GLN A 739 -21.45 -9.72 11.93
C GLN A 739 -22.41 -8.79 12.67
N PHE A 740 -21.88 -7.76 13.32
CA PHE A 740 -22.65 -6.81 14.12
C PHE A 740 -22.39 -5.36 13.71
N GLY A 741 -23.32 -4.48 14.05
CA GLY A 741 -23.22 -3.03 13.87
C GLY A 741 -22.67 -2.33 15.11
N SER A 742 -22.83 -1.00 15.17
CA SER A 742 -22.40 -0.21 16.35
C SER A 742 -23.10 -0.66 17.63
N GLN A 743 -22.35 -0.70 18.73
CA GLN A 743 -22.82 -1.07 20.06
C GLN A 743 -22.72 0.10 21.04
N GLU A 744 -23.69 0.20 21.96
CA GLU A 744 -23.63 1.14 23.06
C GLU A 744 -22.70 0.64 24.19
N THR A 745 -22.09 1.58 24.91
CA THR A 745 -21.21 1.25 26.04
C THR A 745 -22.00 0.53 27.14
N ASP A 746 -21.42 -0.55 27.68
CA ASP A 746 -22.00 -1.40 28.72
C ASP A 746 -23.33 -2.08 28.33
N VAL A 747 -23.59 -2.20 27.04
CA VAL A 747 -24.66 -3.02 26.47
C VAL A 747 -24.04 -4.17 25.69
N SER A 748 -24.45 -5.39 25.95
CA SER A 748 -23.97 -6.55 25.22
C SER A 748 -24.84 -6.90 24.02
N TYR A 749 -24.29 -7.69 23.10
CA TYR A 749 -25.01 -8.24 21.95
C TYR A 749 -24.96 -9.76 22.06
N GLY A 750 -26.11 -10.35 22.26
CA GLY A 750 -26.18 -11.77 22.61
C GLY A 750 -27.24 -12.53 21.85
N ARG A 751 -27.04 -13.84 21.80
CA ARG A 751 -27.91 -14.82 21.14
C ARG A 751 -29.14 -15.08 21.99
N LEU A 752 -30.33 -14.87 21.44
CA LEU A 752 -31.58 -15.12 22.17
C LEU A 752 -31.77 -16.63 22.48
N SER A 753 -32.01 -16.98 23.74
CA SER A 753 -32.26 -18.36 24.15
C SER A 753 -33.49 -18.97 23.45
N THR A 754 -34.49 -18.17 23.15
CA THR A 754 -35.72 -18.57 22.47
C THR A 754 -35.60 -18.63 20.96
N LYS A 755 -34.57 -18.00 20.36
CA LYS A 755 -34.29 -17.94 18.92
C LYS A 755 -32.76 -17.97 18.67
N PRO A 756 -32.15 -19.16 18.72
CA PRO A 756 -30.67 -19.27 18.72
C PRO A 756 -29.95 -18.66 17.49
N ASN A 757 -30.65 -18.35 16.40
CA ASN A 757 -30.08 -17.71 15.22
C ASN A 757 -30.27 -16.18 15.20
N VAL A 758 -30.78 -15.58 16.29
CA VAL A 758 -31.06 -14.15 16.41
C VAL A 758 -30.19 -13.57 17.53
N PHE A 759 -29.44 -12.52 17.20
CA PHE A 759 -28.71 -11.70 18.15
C PHE A 759 -29.42 -10.35 18.33
N GLU A 760 -29.47 -9.90 19.58
CA GLU A 760 -30.04 -8.59 19.93
C GLU A 760 -29.22 -7.92 21.04
N GLU A 761 -29.36 -6.60 21.14
CA GLU A 761 -28.82 -5.85 22.28
C GLU A 761 -29.55 -6.29 23.58
N MET A 762 -28.79 -6.48 24.64
CA MET A 762 -29.33 -6.94 25.89
C MET A 762 -28.56 -6.44 27.12
N ILE A 763 -29.22 -6.57 28.27
CA ILE A 763 -28.50 -6.41 29.54
C ILE A 763 -27.49 -7.55 29.67
N PRO A 764 -26.21 -7.26 29.91
CA PRO A 764 -25.16 -8.27 29.96
C PRO A 764 -25.46 -9.39 30.97
N SER A 765 -25.24 -10.63 30.52
CA SER A 765 -25.53 -11.84 31.32
C SER A 765 -24.35 -12.81 31.35
N PRO A 766 -23.08 -12.38 31.55
CA PRO A 766 -21.92 -13.22 31.45
C PRO A 766 -21.97 -14.42 32.41
N GLY A 767 -21.66 -15.61 31.89
CA GLY A 767 -21.70 -16.88 32.63
C GLY A 767 -23.09 -17.44 32.85
N LYS A 768 -24.09 -16.94 32.19
CA LYS A 768 -25.50 -17.38 32.30
C LYS A 768 -26.19 -17.45 30.94
N PRO A 769 -27.26 -18.27 30.83
CA PRO A 769 -28.08 -18.23 29.61
C PRO A 769 -28.64 -16.83 29.36
N ASN A 770 -28.59 -16.38 28.13
CA ASN A 770 -29.21 -15.13 27.70
C ASN A 770 -30.75 -15.17 27.82
N PRO A 771 -31.39 -14.03 27.97
CA PRO A 771 -32.84 -13.94 28.11
C PRO A 771 -33.65 -14.49 26.92
#